data_d308194113a1718d5b60ad700c719245
#
_entry.id   d308194113a1718d5b60ad700c719245
#
_cell.length_a   1.000
_cell.length_b   1.000
_cell.length_c   1.000
_cell.angle_alpha   90.00
_cell.angle_beta   90.00
_cell.angle_gamma   90.00
#
_symmetry.space_group_name_H-M   'P 1'
#
loop_
_entity.id
_entity.type
_entity.pdbx_description
1 polymer ?
#
loop_
_entity_poly.entity_id
_entity_poly.type
_entity_poly.pdbx_seq_one_letter_code
_entity_poly.pdbx_strand_id
1 'polypeptide(L)'
;MNKALFSHYLKVAVRSLGRYKSQTIISIVGLAVGFIGLSLSALWLRYENTFNTGLPDADRLYMMAMGEGGSVMGTPGEFLMKYAEMPEVEGATGVSTTWCTLPFSFEGEKRILHNEMEARVLLTDSCFFSLFGLNIVQGDRHFYEHWHEGVAISSSLARRLYGTEDPLECILMINYGGGAGSGRSIIAVYEDLDPHSDICADIIDVQDARYYEGTLVPYVTKLYPGKDVYESFCQKIKVLGEETSDVLSKMKIVPLPLTDSHRRGYNSEGSLSYDHVRAFLYISIMLVVCALVNFITLFVNRLRMRRREMALRLVHGETGRGLVTLFSMESLLVLLAAAAFGLVGVWVLRDVFATYADIRTDGYVLTWSLAFMVLAMAACLAICVVAVIIVKNASVNCSIRTNPRSNRRFMSISTGVQLTIGLTFVFCAAMMLKQFHHLRASDWGVNFRDVAFFRIDLPSYYLNEEFVNTSRQQMNDKGLIPKLRAIPGVQEVMEHGRHFATNSYEFESFRLRLHPEDEWTYATLRRGLFDPGSPVNGFTVLEGTLPREDDWLPDQLIITETIRNQLGLTSAVGQTVEYKTYDDTFTGTIIAVIRDILLHDVHDGAPKLYCAFRPLNPREKELIESRTNYVAFTFDPRQKADVVRRIKEMMEPYPELPWNLEFGEDTFSYQIRCDVNLARLLAAVTAVCIVIAIFGVYSIITLACRQRRKEIALRKIHGAKLRDILALFVKDYGTILVVSSAIAFAVGYLIMHGWMETYVRRTPFSWWVFAAILAATALLIALSVGTRVWRTARENPADVIKSE
;
A
#
# COMPACT_ATOMS: atom_id res chain seq x y z
N MET A 1 43.62 -11.26 22.86
CA MET A 1 44.34 -11.27 21.56
C MET A 1 45.37 -10.13 21.57
N ASN A 2 46.64 -10.42 21.30
CA ASN A 2 47.69 -9.43 21.36
C ASN A 2 47.52 -8.38 20.26
N LYS A 3 47.67 -7.07 20.53
CA LYS A 3 47.49 -5.97 19.55
C LYS A 3 48.27 -6.19 18.25
N ALA A 4 49.48 -6.76 18.35
CA ALA A 4 50.32 -7.08 17.21
C ALA A 4 49.71 -8.16 16.31
N LEU A 5 49.12 -9.20 16.88
CA LEU A 5 48.47 -10.30 16.14
C LEU A 5 47.20 -9.81 15.45
N PHE A 6 46.39 -8.94 16.10
CA PHE A 6 45.19 -8.32 15.52
C PHE A 6 45.57 -7.45 14.30
N SER A 7 46.58 -6.59 14.46
CA SER A 7 47.09 -5.74 13.35
C SER A 7 47.58 -6.57 12.17
N HIS A 8 48.24 -7.71 12.45
CA HIS A 8 48.71 -8.62 11.40
C HIS A 8 47.52 -9.24 10.64
N TYR A 9 46.53 -9.77 11.33
CA TYR A 9 45.34 -10.37 10.70
C TYR A 9 44.57 -9.32 9.87
N LEU A 10 44.45 -8.09 10.37
CA LEU A 10 43.78 -7.00 9.66
C LEU A 10 44.51 -6.68 8.35
N LYS A 11 45.86 -6.53 8.39
CA LYS A 11 46.64 -6.27 7.18
C LYS A 11 46.52 -7.40 6.15
N VAL A 12 46.54 -8.64 6.59
CA VAL A 12 46.39 -9.81 5.71
C VAL A 12 44.96 -9.84 5.10
N ALA A 13 43.96 -9.55 5.90
CA ALA A 13 42.55 -9.50 5.44
C ALA A 13 42.37 -8.44 4.35
N VAL A 14 42.84 -7.19 4.57
CA VAL A 14 42.78 -6.09 3.59
C VAL A 14 43.51 -6.44 2.30
N ARG A 15 44.72 -7.01 2.38
CA ARG A 15 45.45 -7.44 1.17
C ARG A 15 44.70 -8.55 0.40
N SER A 16 44.10 -9.47 1.12
CA SER A 16 43.30 -10.56 0.51
C SER A 16 42.10 -10.00 -0.24
N LEU A 17 41.36 -9.06 0.36
CA LEU A 17 40.21 -8.41 -0.26
C LEU A 17 40.65 -7.61 -1.49
N GLY A 18 41.78 -6.89 -1.43
CA GLY A 18 42.36 -6.17 -2.57
C GLY A 18 42.81 -7.05 -3.73
N ARG A 19 43.14 -8.32 -3.49
CA ARG A 19 43.52 -9.27 -4.54
C ARG A 19 42.32 -9.77 -5.34
N TYR A 20 41.09 -9.80 -4.73
CA TYR A 20 39.86 -10.27 -5.36
C TYR A 20 38.83 -9.15 -5.48
N LYS A 21 39.28 -7.95 -5.99
CA LYS A 21 38.48 -6.69 -6.01
C LYS A 21 37.05 -6.86 -6.52
N SER A 22 36.85 -7.48 -7.69
CA SER A 22 35.52 -7.64 -8.30
C SER A 22 34.58 -8.46 -7.42
N GLN A 23 35.04 -9.56 -6.85
CA GLN A 23 34.22 -10.40 -5.99
C GLN A 23 33.88 -9.71 -4.66
N THR A 24 34.84 -8.95 -4.11
CA THR A 24 34.65 -8.16 -2.89
C THR A 24 33.62 -7.05 -3.10
N ILE A 25 33.73 -6.29 -4.20
CA ILE A 25 32.79 -5.22 -4.54
C ILE A 25 31.38 -5.80 -4.74
N ILE A 26 31.23 -6.88 -5.50
CA ILE A 26 29.94 -7.54 -5.71
C ILE A 26 29.30 -7.99 -4.39
N SER A 27 30.11 -8.56 -3.49
CA SER A 27 29.64 -9.00 -2.17
C SER A 27 29.20 -7.80 -1.31
N ILE A 28 29.97 -6.72 -1.28
CA ILE A 28 29.64 -5.50 -0.51
C ILE A 28 28.34 -4.89 -1.05
N VAL A 29 28.23 -4.68 -2.35
CA VAL A 29 27.03 -4.09 -2.97
C VAL A 29 25.80 -4.95 -2.73
N GLY A 30 25.90 -6.27 -2.98
CA GLY A 30 24.77 -7.18 -2.78
C GLY A 30 24.27 -7.21 -1.33
N LEU A 31 25.20 -7.29 -0.36
CA LEU A 31 24.85 -7.25 1.07
C LEU A 31 24.33 -5.88 1.50
N ALA A 32 24.92 -4.77 1.01
CA ALA A 32 24.46 -3.43 1.33
C ALA A 32 23.01 -3.21 0.91
N VAL A 33 22.64 -3.62 -0.31
CA VAL A 33 21.26 -3.52 -0.79
C VAL A 33 20.33 -4.42 0.03
N GLY A 34 20.78 -5.64 0.40
CA GLY A 34 20.04 -6.50 1.31
C GLY A 34 19.78 -5.83 2.68
N PHE A 35 20.78 -5.20 3.24
CA PHE A 35 20.67 -4.48 4.52
C PHE A 35 19.77 -3.25 4.42
N ILE A 36 19.78 -2.51 3.30
CA ILE A 36 18.85 -1.39 3.05
C ILE A 36 17.41 -1.91 3.07
N GLY A 37 17.10 -2.91 2.25
CA GLY A 37 15.76 -3.48 2.17
C GLY A 37 15.27 -4.00 3.53
N LEU A 38 16.11 -4.76 4.25
CA LEU A 38 15.76 -5.28 5.57
C LEU A 38 15.53 -4.17 6.59
N SER A 39 16.36 -3.13 6.59
CA SER A 39 16.22 -2.01 7.52
C SER A 39 14.95 -1.22 7.27
N LEU A 40 14.66 -0.89 6.01
CA LEU A 40 13.45 -0.15 5.64
C LEU A 40 12.18 -0.96 5.95
N SER A 41 12.16 -2.26 5.65
CA SER A 41 11.01 -3.10 5.98
C SER A 41 10.84 -3.33 7.48
N ALA A 42 11.92 -3.44 8.25
CA ALA A 42 11.86 -3.57 9.70
C ALA A 42 11.41 -2.26 10.37
N LEU A 43 11.82 -1.11 9.82
CA LEU A 43 11.33 0.21 10.25
C LEU A 43 9.83 0.35 9.99
N TRP A 44 9.38 -0.07 8.82
CA TRP A 44 7.96 -0.04 8.47
C TRP A 44 7.14 -0.96 9.38
N LEU A 45 7.57 -2.21 9.56
CA LEU A 45 6.91 -3.13 10.48
C LEU A 45 6.87 -2.58 11.93
N ARG A 46 7.96 -1.91 12.37
CA ARG A 46 7.97 -1.26 13.68
C ARG A 46 6.95 -0.12 13.72
N TYR A 47 6.91 0.73 12.70
CA TYR A 47 5.94 1.82 12.59
C TYR A 47 4.51 1.30 12.77
N GLU A 48 4.12 0.28 12.01
CA GLU A 48 2.80 -0.34 12.11
C GLU A 48 2.53 -0.98 13.48
N ASN A 49 3.54 -1.61 14.09
CA ASN A 49 3.38 -2.29 15.37
C ASN A 49 3.36 -1.34 16.57
N THR A 50 3.83 -0.11 16.42
CA THR A 50 3.83 0.90 17.48
C THR A 50 2.76 1.98 17.28
N PHE A 51 1.92 1.84 16.24
CA PHE A 51 0.83 2.76 15.97
C PHE A 51 -0.19 2.75 17.11
N ASN A 52 -0.69 3.89 17.52
CA ASN A 52 -1.60 4.09 18.65
C ASN A 52 -1.05 3.70 20.05
N THR A 53 0.18 3.20 20.16
CA THR A 53 0.72 2.78 21.49
C THR A 53 1.14 3.95 22.37
N GLY A 54 1.27 5.16 21.83
CA GLY A 54 1.58 6.37 22.56
C GLY A 54 0.39 7.00 23.27
N LEU A 55 -0.83 6.54 23.03
CA LEU A 55 -2.04 7.06 23.65
C LEU A 55 -2.13 6.67 25.13
N PRO A 56 -2.73 7.52 25.99
CA PRO A 56 -3.00 7.16 27.37
C PRO A 56 -3.86 5.91 27.48
N ASP A 57 -3.45 4.94 28.30
CA ASP A 57 -4.18 3.68 28.51
C ASP A 57 -4.49 2.90 27.21
N ALA A 58 -3.60 2.95 26.19
CA ALA A 58 -3.80 2.36 24.87
C ALA A 58 -4.20 0.88 24.89
N ASP A 59 -3.78 0.14 25.92
CA ASP A 59 -4.10 -1.27 26.14
C ASP A 59 -5.56 -1.53 26.60
N ARG A 60 -6.25 -0.47 27.00
CA ARG A 60 -7.67 -0.50 27.44
C ARG A 60 -8.62 0.18 26.45
N LEU A 61 -8.11 0.70 25.35
CA LEU A 61 -8.89 1.37 24.32
C LEU A 61 -9.27 0.37 23.22
N TYR A 62 -10.56 0.36 22.87
CA TYR A 62 -11.13 -0.53 21.87
C TYR A 62 -11.98 0.24 20.88
N MET A 63 -11.93 -0.18 19.62
CA MET A 63 -12.86 0.25 18.57
C MET A 63 -13.84 -0.87 18.23
N MET A 64 -15.05 -0.53 17.82
CA MET A 64 -16.02 -1.50 17.32
C MET A 64 -15.73 -1.81 15.86
N ALA A 65 -15.40 -3.08 15.58
CA ALA A 65 -15.22 -3.58 14.25
C ALA A 65 -16.42 -4.44 13.82
N MET A 66 -16.84 -4.34 12.57
CA MET A 66 -17.96 -5.10 12.03
C MET A 66 -17.51 -6.05 10.93
N GLY A 67 -18.14 -7.26 10.87
CA GLY A 67 -17.88 -8.26 9.85
C GLY A 67 -16.78 -9.27 10.20
N GLU A 68 -16.71 -10.36 9.42
CA GLU A 68 -15.72 -11.44 9.65
C GLU A 68 -14.27 -11.01 9.42
N GLY A 69 -14.04 -10.00 8.58
CA GLY A 69 -12.72 -9.42 8.31
C GLY A 69 -12.22 -8.44 9.38
N GLY A 70 -13.07 -8.06 10.35
CA GLY A 70 -12.73 -7.09 11.39
C GLY A 70 -12.38 -5.71 10.82
N SER A 71 -13.01 -5.32 9.70
CA SER A 71 -12.95 -3.95 9.19
C SER A 71 -13.61 -3.02 10.18
N VAL A 72 -12.95 -1.91 10.51
CA VAL A 72 -13.56 -0.88 11.38
C VAL A 72 -14.53 -0.09 10.53
N MET A 73 -15.81 -0.38 10.67
CA MET A 73 -16.87 0.43 10.12
C MET A 73 -17.53 1.23 11.25
N GLY A 74 -18.08 2.38 10.91
CA GLY A 74 -18.89 3.13 11.86
C GLY A 74 -20.04 2.30 12.43
N THR A 75 -20.33 2.46 13.69
CA THR A 75 -21.46 1.86 14.39
C THR A 75 -22.62 2.86 14.45
N PRO A 76 -23.90 2.42 14.40
CA PRO A 76 -25.01 3.35 14.61
C PRO A 76 -24.94 4.02 15.97
N GLY A 77 -25.20 5.33 16.04
CA GLY A 77 -25.13 6.10 17.29
C GLY A 77 -26.05 5.60 18.39
N GLU A 78 -27.24 5.07 18.04
CA GLU A 78 -28.16 4.42 18.98
C GLU A 78 -27.53 3.22 19.70
N PHE A 79 -26.62 2.54 19.05
CA PHE A 79 -25.89 1.42 19.62
C PHE A 79 -24.83 1.89 20.62
N LEU A 80 -24.20 3.04 20.38
CA LEU A 80 -23.24 3.66 21.30
C LEU A 80 -23.90 3.93 22.65
N MET A 81 -25.05 4.57 22.66
CA MET A 81 -25.75 4.93 23.90
C MET A 81 -25.99 3.72 24.80
N LYS A 82 -26.35 2.58 24.19
CA LYS A 82 -26.63 1.35 24.94
C LYS A 82 -25.40 0.70 25.54
N TYR A 83 -24.28 0.65 24.82
CA TYR A 83 -23.09 -0.01 25.38
C TYR A 83 -22.22 0.93 26.21
N ALA A 84 -22.28 2.24 25.99
CA ALA A 84 -21.60 3.21 26.84
C ALA A 84 -22.10 3.19 28.31
N GLU A 85 -23.35 2.74 28.53
CA GLU A 85 -23.92 2.57 29.87
C GLU A 85 -23.56 1.23 30.54
N MET A 86 -22.82 0.36 29.86
CA MET A 86 -22.41 -0.92 30.44
C MET A 86 -21.42 -0.75 31.58
N PRO A 87 -21.52 -1.56 32.65
CA PRO A 87 -20.65 -1.43 33.83
C PRO A 87 -19.18 -1.76 33.54
N GLU A 88 -18.85 -2.38 32.42
CA GLU A 88 -17.51 -2.66 31.94
C GLU A 88 -16.83 -1.41 31.33
N VAL A 89 -17.61 -0.42 30.96
CA VAL A 89 -17.15 0.76 30.21
C VAL A 89 -16.84 1.90 31.17
N GLU A 90 -15.59 2.38 31.11
CA GLU A 90 -15.14 3.58 31.83
C GLU A 90 -15.60 4.85 31.09
N GLY A 91 -15.61 4.81 29.75
CA GLY A 91 -16.11 5.87 28.89
C GLY A 91 -16.05 5.49 27.41
N ALA A 92 -16.85 6.17 26.62
CA ALA A 92 -16.89 5.98 25.15
C ALA A 92 -17.07 7.32 24.45
N THR A 93 -16.48 7.49 23.28
CA THR A 93 -16.54 8.70 22.48
C THR A 93 -16.54 8.41 21.00
N GLY A 94 -17.25 9.24 20.22
CA GLY A 94 -17.17 9.22 18.76
C GLY A 94 -15.86 9.82 18.28
N VAL A 95 -15.22 9.17 17.30
CA VAL A 95 -13.99 9.66 16.66
C VAL A 95 -14.13 9.56 15.15
N SER A 96 -14.56 10.62 14.52
CA SER A 96 -14.66 10.68 13.06
C SER A 96 -13.61 11.65 12.53
N THR A 97 -12.62 11.15 11.82
CA THR A 97 -11.61 12.00 11.18
C THR A 97 -11.94 12.20 9.71
N THR A 98 -11.89 13.42 9.26
CA THR A 98 -12.10 13.78 7.85
C THR A 98 -11.08 14.82 7.41
N TRP A 99 -10.82 14.87 6.10
CA TRP A 99 -10.01 15.94 5.51
C TRP A 99 -10.89 17.12 5.14
N CYS A 100 -10.36 18.31 5.36
CA CYS A 100 -10.97 19.56 4.94
C CYS A 100 -9.96 20.43 4.22
N THR A 101 -10.45 21.38 3.44
CA THR A 101 -9.65 22.47 2.91
C THR A 101 -9.93 23.76 3.66
N LEU A 102 -8.87 24.52 3.90
CA LEU A 102 -8.93 25.82 4.59
C LEU A 102 -8.61 26.92 3.57
N PRO A 103 -9.62 27.45 2.86
CA PRO A 103 -9.37 28.41 1.80
C PRO A 103 -8.93 29.79 2.34
N PHE A 104 -9.49 30.22 3.46
CA PHE A 104 -9.18 31.49 4.11
C PHE A 104 -9.71 31.56 5.54
N SER A 105 -9.31 32.60 6.26
CA SER A 105 -9.91 33.02 7.52
C SER A 105 -10.20 34.51 7.53
N PHE A 106 -10.93 34.97 8.53
CA PHE A 106 -11.18 36.38 8.79
C PHE A 106 -10.63 36.78 10.14
N GLU A 107 -9.93 37.91 10.18
CA GLU A 107 -9.55 38.64 11.38
C GLU A 107 -10.32 39.97 11.36
N GLY A 108 -11.46 40.05 12.04
CA GLY A 108 -12.42 41.14 11.87
C GLY A 108 -12.91 41.22 10.41
N GLU A 109 -12.65 42.35 9.75
CA GLU A 109 -12.98 42.52 8.32
C GLU A 109 -11.86 42.06 7.35
N LYS A 110 -10.66 41.80 7.86
CA LYS A 110 -9.49 41.42 7.07
C LYS A 110 -9.58 39.93 6.67
N ARG A 111 -9.55 39.64 5.39
CA ARG A 111 -9.48 38.29 4.86
C ARG A 111 -8.03 37.83 4.73
N ILE A 112 -7.72 36.66 5.28
CA ILE A 112 -6.42 36.00 5.23
C ILE A 112 -6.54 34.77 4.32
N LEU A 113 -5.81 34.71 3.21
CA LEU A 113 -5.84 33.58 2.26
C LEU A 113 -4.87 32.50 2.71
N HIS A 114 -5.27 31.25 2.62
CA HIS A 114 -4.51 30.09 3.07
C HIS A 114 -4.03 29.14 1.95
N ASN A 115 -3.93 29.60 0.71
CA ASN A 115 -3.32 28.88 -0.43
C ASN A 115 -3.65 27.37 -0.45
N GLU A 116 -4.95 27.02 -0.48
CA GLU A 116 -5.44 25.63 -0.58
C GLU A 116 -4.85 24.68 0.48
N MET A 117 -4.77 25.11 1.71
CA MET A 117 -4.23 24.31 2.80
C MET A 117 -5.21 23.19 3.18
N GLU A 118 -4.75 21.96 3.13
CA GLU A 118 -5.49 20.81 3.67
C GLU A 118 -5.20 20.64 5.16
N ALA A 119 -6.24 20.28 5.92
CA ALA A 119 -6.17 19.98 7.33
C ALA A 119 -7.04 18.78 7.69
N ARG A 120 -6.66 18.06 8.74
CA ARG A 120 -7.44 16.94 9.25
C ARG A 120 -8.33 17.42 10.39
N VAL A 121 -9.63 17.19 10.29
CA VAL A 121 -10.61 17.50 11.33
C VAL A 121 -10.99 16.24 12.07
N LEU A 122 -11.00 16.32 13.40
CA LEU A 122 -11.60 15.31 14.27
C LEU A 122 -12.98 15.83 14.73
N LEU A 123 -14.02 15.14 14.32
CA LEU A 123 -15.37 15.32 14.84
C LEU A 123 -15.53 14.38 16.04
N THR A 124 -15.84 14.92 17.21
CA THR A 124 -15.91 14.16 18.45
C THR A 124 -16.91 14.80 19.42
N ASP A 125 -17.15 14.16 20.55
CA ASP A 125 -18.01 14.67 21.62
C ASP A 125 -17.19 15.09 22.87
N SER A 126 -17.85 15.62 23.88
CA SER A 126 -17.20 16.09 25.12
C SER A 126 -16.52 14.97 25.91
N CYS A 127 -16.93 13.71 25.74
CA CYS A 127 -16.33 12.57 26.43
C CYS A 127 -14.89 12.30 25.98
N PHE A 128 -14.53 12.73 24.78
CA PHE A 128 -13.17 12.62 24.24
C PHE A 128 -12.12 13.20 25.19
N PHE A 129 -12.40 14.35 25.76
CA PHE A 129 -11.45 15.09 26.61
C PHE A 129 -11.20 14.38 27.93
N SER A 130 -12.19 13.67 28.46
CA SER A 130 -12.04 12.85 29.66
C SER A 130 -11.23 11.58 29.42
N LEU A 131 -11.32 11.02 28.20
CA LEU A 131 -10.65 9.76 27.83
C LEU A 131 -9.18 9.95 27.43
N PHE A 132 -8.89 10.99 26.64
CA PHE A 132 -7.55 11.19 26.06
C PHE A 132 -6.77 12.31 26.74
N GLY A 133 -7.45 13.23 27.39
CA GLY A 133 -6.84 14.47 27.86
C GLY A 133 -6.39 15.36 26.70
N LEU A 134 -6.45 16.66 26.85
CA LEU A 134 -5.94 17.59 25.85
C LEU A 134 -5.24 18.74 26.56
N ASN A 135 -4.00 19.01 26.17
CA ASN A 135 -3.26 20.13 26.72
C ASN A 135 -3.57 21.39 25.91
N ILE A 136 -4.34 22.32 26.49
CA ILE A 136 -4.66 23.59 25.85
C ILE A 136 -3.52 24.57 26.14
N VAL A 137 -2.92 25.08 25.08
CA VAL A 137 -1.79 26.02 25.11
C VAL A 137 -2.29 27.46 25.23
N GLN A 138 -3.40 27.77 24.53
CA GLN A 138 -3.97 29.12 24.48
C GLN A 138 -5.50 29.03 24.32
N GLY A 139 -6.24 30.00 24.90
CA GLY A 139 -7.70 30.08 24.80
C GLY A 139 -8.44 29.35 25.91
N ASP A 140 -9.69 28.96 25.63
CA ASP A 140 -10.57 28.34 26.61
C ASP A 140 -10.20 26.87 26.84
N ARG A 141 -9.89 26.54 28.12
CA ARG A 141 -9.55 25.17 28.53
C ARG A 141 -10.74 24.22 28.55
N HIS A 142 -11.95 24.74 28.61
CA HIS A 142 -13.20 24.01 28.64
C HIS A 142 -14.03 24.27 27.38
N PHE A 143 -13.37 24.58 26.25
CA PHE A 143 -14.02 24.92 25.00
C PHE A 143 -15.04 23.83 24.53
N TYR A 144 -14.89 22.61 24.95
CA TYR A 144 -15.82 21.53 24.65
C TYR A 144 -17.17 21.65 25.37
N GLU A 145 -17.29 22.49 26.41
CA GLU A 145 -18.56 22.82 27.04
C GLU A 145 -19.30 23.90 26.24
N HIS A 146 -18.56 24.71 25.48
CA HIS A 146 -19.06 25.79 24.61
C HIS A 146 -18.82 25.46 23.13
N TRP A 147 -18.93 24.20 22.78
CA TRP A 147 -18.59 23.66 21.44
C TRP A 147 -19.28 24.35 20.27
N HIS A 148 -20.50 24.92 20.48
CA HIS A 148 -21.25 25.67 19.49
C HIS A 148 -20.63 27.03 19.13
N GLU A 149 -19.73 27.56 19.96
CA GLU A 149 -19.09 28.88 19.75
C GLU A 149 -17.91 28.78 18.76
N GLY A 150 -17.25 27.63 18.64
CA GLY A 150 -16.13 27.53 17.74
C GLY A 150 -15.42 26.16 17.73
N VAL A 151 -14.18 26.17 17.27
CA VAL A 151 -13.32 24.98 17.14
C VAL A 151 -11.99 25.19 17.85
N ALA A 152 -11.32 24.11 18.20
CA ALA A 152 -9.93 24.15 18.63
C ALA A 152 -8.99 23.75 17.48
N ILE A 153 -7.84 24.41 17.37
CA ILE A 153 -6.82 24.12 16.37
C ILE A 153 -5.49 23.69 17.00
N SER A 154 -4.70 22.89 16.30
CA SER A 154 -3.39 22.47 16.78
C SER A 154 -2.37 23.61 16.74
N SER A 155 -1.37 23.54 17.62
CA SER A 155 -0.28 24.54 17.68
C SER A 155 0.52 24.62 16.38
N SER A 156 0.66 23.49 15.66
CA SER A 156 1.32 23.46 14.35
C SER A 156 0.47 24.13 13.27
N LEU A 157 -0.84 23.91 13.27
CA LEU A 157 -1.76 24.57 12.33
C LEU A 157 -1.81 26.08 12.62
N ALA A 158 -1.95 26.48 13.89
CA ALA A 158 -1.93 27.88 14.28
C ALA A 158 -0.69 28.62 13.74
N ARG A 159 0.49 28.03 13.93
CA ARG A 159 1.75 28.60 13.39
C ARG A 159 1.80 28.64 11.86
N ARG A 160 1.24 27.63 11.17
CA ARG A 160 1.20 27.59 9.71
C ARG A 160 0.27 28.65 9.11
N LEU A 161 -0.87 28.91 9.76
CA LEU A 161 -1.89 29.85 9.27
C LEU A 161 -1.57 31.31 9.64
N TYR A 162 -1.18 31.53 10.88
CA TYR A 162 -1.11 32.86 11.49
C TYR A 162 0.31 33.28 11.88
N GLY A 163 1.29 32.37 11.88
CA GLY A 163 2.67 32.68 12.24
C GLY A 163 2.79 33.09 13.72
N THR A 164 2.95 34.35 13.95
CA THR A 164 3.04 34.93 15.31
C THR A 164 1.80 35.74 15.72
N GLU A 165 0.79 35.88 14.86
CA GLU A 165 -0.48 36.53 15.15
C GLU A 165 -1.35 35.65 16.05
N ASP A 166 -2.27 36.30 16.80
CA ASP A 166 -3.18 35.56 17.70
C ASP A 166 -4.31 34.89 16.91
N PRO A 167 -4.42 33.57 16.89
CA PRO A 167 -5.46 32.87 16.16
C PRO A 167 -6.85 33.00 16.79
N LEU A 168 -6.97 33.34 18.09
CA LEU A 168 -8.26 33.34 18.81
C LEU A 168 -9.22 34.44 18.34
N GLU A 169 -8.73 35.45 17.63
CA GLU A 169 -9.57 36.52 17.08
C GLU A 169 -10.05 36.20 15.65
N CYS A 170 -9.69 35.03 15.13
CA CYS A 170 -9.96 34.65 13.74
C CYS A 170 -11.16 33.70 13.60
N ILE A 171 -11.90 33.88 12.50
CA ILE A 171 -12.94 32.95 12.03
C ILE A 171 -12.34 32.13 10.89
N LEU A 172 -12.15 30.83 11.12
CA LEU A 172 -11.61 29.89 10.16
C LEU A 172 -12.71 29.35 9.27
N MET A 173 -12.51 29.41 7.95
CA MET A 173 -13.42 28.80 6.98
C MET A 173 -12.99 27.37 6.72
N ILE A 174 -13.85 26.41 7.11
CA ILE A 174 -13.61 24.98 7.00
C ILE A 174 -14.50 24.42 5.90
N ASN A 175 -13.90 23.83 4.87
CA ASN A 175 -14.63 23.16 3.79
C ASN A 175 -14.38 21.63 3.86
N TYR A 176 -15.43 20.90 4.22
CA TYR A 176 -15.40 19.44 4.39
C TYR A 176 -15.49 18.63 3.07
N GLY A 177 -15.29 19.25 1.93
CA GLY A 177 -15.33 18.59 0.64
C GLY A 177 -16.74 18.28 0.12
N GLY A 178 -17.15 18.96 -0.93
CA GLY A 178 -18.45 18.75 -1.58
C GLY A 178 -19.65 19.48 -0.96
N GLY A 179 -19.41 20.36 0.00
CA GLY A 179 -20.45 21.14 0.67
C GLY A 179 -20.01 22.55 1.05
N ALA A 180 -20.86 23.23 1.75
CA ALA A 180 -20.63 24.54 2.34
C ALA A 180 -19.41 24.53 3.26
N GLY A 181 -18.48 25.41 3.04
CA GLY A 181 -17.55 25.79 4.09
C GLY A 181 -18.32 26.46 5.21
N SER A 182 -18.08 26.06 6.46
CA SER A 182 -18.62 26.72 7.65
C SER A 182 -17.55 27.63 8.25
N GLY A 183 -17.94 28.88 8.55
CA GLY A 183 -17.11 29.78 9.35
C GLY A 183 -17.18 29.35 10.82
N ARG A 184 -16.05 29.01 11.42
CA ARG A 184 -15.97 28.62 12.83
C ARG A 184 -14.97 29.54 13.55
N SER A 185 -15.34 30.10 14.65
CA SER A 185 -14.42 30.87 15.49
C SER A 185 -13.36 29.96 16.10
N ILE A 186 -12.14 30.44 16.17
CA ILE A 186 -11.07 29.69 16.85
C ILE A 186 -11.12 30.06 18.32
N ILE A 187 -11.47 29.15 19.20
CA ILE A 187 -11.68 29.39 20.64
C ILE A 187 -10.59 28.78 21.51
N ALA A 188 -9.82 27.84 20.98
CA ALA A 188 -8.69 27.25 21.68
C ALA A 188 -7.57 26.80 20.72
N VAL A 189 -6.33 26.80 21.25
CA VAL A 189 -5.16 26.19 20.59
C VAL A 189 -4.65 25.09 21.51
N TYR A 190 -4.53 23.87 20.98
CA TYR A 190 -4.04 22.71 21.73
C TYR A 190 -2.64 22.30 21.28
N GLU A 191 -1.94 21.58 22.15
CA GLU A 191 -0.67 20.93 21.83
C GLU A 191 -0.90 19.83 20.81
N ASP A 192 -0.02 19.72 19.80
CA ASP A 192 -0.17 18.77 18.70
C ASP A 192 -0.36 17.34 19.23
N LEU A 193 -1.39 16.66 18.74
CA LEU A 193 -1.63 15.24 19.04
C LEU A 193 -0.53 14.38 18.40
N ASP A 194 -0.32 13.18 18.96
CA ASP A 194 0.68 12.26 18.44
C ASP A 194 0.37 11.91 16.97
N PRO A 195 1.22 12.29 16.02
CA PRO A 195 1.02 11.97 14.61
C PRO A 195 1.10 10.48 14.31
N HIS A 196 1.55 9.66 15.28
CA HIS A 196 1.64 8.21 15.20
C HIS A 196 0.39 7.53 15.77
N SER A 197 -0.76 8.16 15.57
CA SER A 197 -2.06 7.71 16.05
C SER A 197 -3.16 7.93 15.01
N ASP A 198 -4.18 7.07 15.02
CA ASP A 198 -5.42 7.26 14.27
C ASP A 198 -6.21 8.49 14.79
N ILE A 199 -5.97 8.85 16.05
CA ILE A 199 -6.56 10.01 16.71
C ILE A 199 -5.58 11.19 16.56
N CYS A 200 -5.35 11.63 15.35
CA CYS A 200 -4.50 12.77 15.03
C CYS A 200 -5.32 13.78 14.21
N ALA A 201 -5.36 15.01 14.62
CA ALA A 201 -6.08 16.07 13.94
C ALA A 201 -5.34 17.39 13.99
N ASP A 202 -5.61 18.27 13.04
CA ASP A 202 -5.19 19.66 13.02
C ASP A 202 -6.28 20.56 13.65
N ILE A 203 -7.55 20.10 13.57
CA ILE A 203 -8.73 20.81 14.08
C ILE A 203 -9.58 19.80 14.86
N ILE A 204 -10.07 20.20 16.02
CA ILE A 204 -11.09 19.47 16.79
C ILE A 204 -12.38 20.26 16.74
N ASP A 205 -13.42 19.67 16.15
CA ASP A 205 -14.78 20.20 16.11
C ASP A 205 -15.68 19.31 16.95
N VAL A 206 -16.12 19.83 18.08
CA VAL A 206 -16.94 19.09 19.04
C VAL A 206 -18.39 19.12 18.57
N GLN A 207 -19.06 18.00 18.65
CA GLN A 207 -20.45 17.81 18.23
C GLN A 207 -21.31 17.35 19.42
N ASP A 208 -22.61 17.63 19.38
CA ASP A 208 -23.56 17.02 20.32
C ASP A 208 -23.61 15.50 20.09
N ALA A 209 -23.72 14.71 21.15
CA ALA A 209 -23.89 13.27 21.06
C ALA A 209 -25.09 12.87 20.17
N ARG A 210 -26.13 13.69 20.08
CA ARG A 210 -27.26 13.53 19.15
C ARG A 210 -26.91 13.65 17.68
N TYR A 211 -25.78 14.28 17.34
CA TYR A 211 -25.28 14.34 15.95
C TYR A 211 -25.04 12.94 15.39
N TYR A 212 -24.76 11.98 16.25
CA TYR A 212 -24.48 10.60 15.84
C TYR A 212 -25.74 9.77 15.65
N GLU A 213 -26.94 10.24 16.07
CA GLU A 213 -28.20 9.55 15.84
C GLU A 213 -28.44 9.38 14.33
N GLY A 214 -28.60 8.13 13.90
CA GLY A 214 -28.79 7.81 12.47
C GLY A 214 -27.54 7.84 11.60
N THR A 215 -26.36 8.11 12.16
CA THR A 215 -25.09 8.06 11.43
C THR A 215 -24.24 6.87 11.85
N LEU A 216 -23.36 6.41 10.93
CA LEU A 216 -22.36 5.41 11.23
C LEU A 216 -21.06 6.13 11.59
N VAL A 217 -20.67 6.09 12.86
CA VAL A 217 -19.46 6.75 13.34
C VAL A 217 -18.56 5.74 14.04
N PRO A 218 -17.25 5.81 13.83
CA PRO A 218 -16.31 5.02 14.62
C PRO A 218 -16.31 5.49 16.07
N TYR A 219 -16.38 4.55 17.02
CA TYR A 219 -16.33 4.84 18.45
C TYR A 219 -15.12 4.20 19.09
N VAL A 220 -14.48 4.96 19.97
CA VAL A 220 -13.44 4.46 20.88
C VAL A 220 -14.05 4.30 22.27
N THR A 221 -13.89 3.11 22.83
CA THR A 221 -14.40 2.74 24.16
C THR A 221 -13.23 2.38 25.05
N LYS A 222 -13.18 2.96 26.23
CA LYS A 222 -12.23 2.62 27.28
C LYS A 222 -12.88 1.69 28.28
N LEU A 223 -12.27 0.53 28.51
CA LEU A 223 -12.77 -0.43 29.47
C LEU A 223 -12.05 -0.30 30.82
N TYR A 224 -12.76 -0.66 31.91
CA TYR A 224 -12.12 -0.86 33.20
C TYR A 224 -11.03 -1.95 33.11
N PRO A 225 -9.96 -1.85 33.94
CA PRO A 225 -8.87 -2.80 33.87
C PRO A 225 -9.32 -4.21 34.32
N GLY A 226 -8.97 -5.24 33.57
CA GLY A 226 -9.22 -6.63 33.88
C GLY A 226 -9.53 -7.47 32.65
N LYS A 227 -8.98 -8.67 32.61
CA LYS A 227 -9.23 -9.60 31.49
C LYS A 227 -10.68 -10.09 31.48
N ASP A 228 -11.24 -10.31 32.65
CA ASP A 228 -12.64 -10.76 32.80
C ASP A 228 -13.63 -9.68 32.35
N VAL A 229 -13.25 -8.37 32.46
CA VAL A 229 -14.02 -7.23 31.98
C VAL A 229 -14.12 -7.25 30.46
N TYR A 230 -13.02 -7.49 29.78
CA TYR A 230 -12.99 -7.59 28.31
C TYR A 230 -13.83 -8.77 27.81
N GLU A 231 -13.70 -9.95 28.43
CA GLU A 231 -14.48 -11.14 28.02
C GLU A 231 -16.00 -10.94 28.27
N SER A 232 -16.36 -10.31 29.41
CA SER A 232 -17.76 -9.95 29.71
C SER A 232 -18.31 -8.94 28.69
N PHE A 233 -17.54 -7.91 28.39
CA PHE A 233 -17.91 -6.89 27.41
C PHE A 233 -18.15 -7.50 26.02
N CYS A 234 -17.24 -8.35 25.53
CA CYS A 234 -17.39 -9.03 24.25
C CYS A 234 -18.68 -9.87 24.17
N GLN A 235 -19.03 -10.56 25.25
CA GLN A 235 -20.28 -11.34 25.28
C GLN A 235 -21.53 -10.44 25.24
N LYS A 236 -21.53 -9.37 26.03
CA LYS A 236 -22.67 -8.43 26.08
C LYS A 236 -22.85 -7.67 24.75
N ILE A 237 -21.76 -7.24 24.11
CA ILE A 237 -21.81 -6.59 22.79
C ILE A 237 -22.41 -7.51 21.74
N LYS A 238 -22.06 -8.80 21.78
CA LYS A 238 -22.67 -9.77 20.86
C LYS A 238 -24.19 -9.89 21.06
N VAL A 239 -24.63 -10.03 22.31
CA VAL A 239 -26.07 -10.11 22.65
C VAL A 239 -26.79 -8.82 22.24
N LEU A 240 -26.21 -7.66 22.55
CA LEU A 240 -26.78 -6.37 22.19
C LEU A 240 -26.90 -6.20 20.65
N GLY A 241 -25.92 -6.69 19.88
CA GLY A 241 -25.99 -6.71 18.43
C GLY A 241 -27.14 -7.57 17.89
N GLU A 242 -27.37 -8.72 18.52
CA GLU A 242 -28.47 -9.62 18.17
C GLU A 242 -29.87 -9.02 18.51
N GLU A 243 -29.94 -8.21 19.57
CA GLU A 243 -31.19 -7.60 20.03
C GLU A 243 -31.57 -6.31 19.30
N THR A 244 -30.58 -5.58 18.78
CA THR A 244 -30.79 -4.20 18.30
C THR A 244 -31.30 -4.14 16.86
N SER A 245 -30.87 -5.04 15.99
CA SER A 245 -31.27 -5.03 14.58
C SER A 245 -30.92 -6.33 13.87
N ASP A 246 -31.80 -6.79 12.95
CA ASP A 246 -31.55 -7.94 12.07
C ASP A 246 -30.27 -7.77 11.22
N VAL A 247 -29.87 -6.53 10.93
CA VAL A 247 -28.63 -6.23 10.19
C VAL A 247 -27.42 -6.41 11.06
N LEU A 248 -27.46 -5.88 12.29
CA LEU A 248 -26.38 -6.01 13.26
C LEU A 248 -26.22 -7.44 13.77
N SER A 249 -27.30 -8.22 13.83
CA SER A 249 -27.26 -9.65 14.20
C SER A 249 -26.49 -10.50 13.16
N LYS A 250 -26.56 -10.11 11.88
CA LYS A 250 -25.82 -10.77 10.79
C LYS A 250 -24.38 -10.25 10.67
N MET A 251 -24.08 -9.06 11.18
CA MET A 251 -22.76 -8.47 11.24
C MET A 251 -22.15 -8.76 12.61
N LYS A 252 -21.14 -9.64 12.66
CA LYS A 252 -20.41 -9.90 13.91
C LYS A 252 -19.72 -8.62 14.38
N ILE A 253 -20.20 -8.03 15.47
CA ILE A 253 -19.53 -6.90 16.11
C ILE A 253 -18.50 -7.44 17.07
N VAL A 254 -17.26 -7.00 16.91
CA VAL A 254 -16.12 -7.41 17.72
C VAL A 254 -15.38 -6.18 18.22
N PRO A 255 -15.19 -6.03 19.55
CA PRO A 255 -14.29 -5.02 20.08
C PRO A 255 -12.85 -5.30 19.63
N LEU A 256 -12.25 -4.36 18.93
CA LEU A 256 -10.89 -4.43 18.42
C LEU A 256 -9.99 -3.51 19.24
N PRO A 257 -8.86 -3.98 19.80
CA PRO A 257 -7.90 -3.09 20.43
C PRO A 257 -7.51 -1.93 19.49
N LEU A 258 -7.49 -0.71 20.00
CA LEU A 258 -7.16 0.46 19.20
C LEU A 258 -5.75 0.36 18.60
N THR A 259 -4.82 -0.33 19.27
CA THR A 259 -3.48 -0.63 18.75
C THR A 259 -3.48 -1.52 17.51
N ASP A 260 -4.61 -2.22 17.24
CA ASP A 260 -4.77 -3.08 16.07
C ASP A 260 -5.66 -2.45 14.97
N SER A 261 -6.32 -1.31 15.26
CA SER A 261 -7.25 -0.65 14.33
C SER A 261 -6.58 -0.25 13.02
N HIS A 262 -5.42 0.37 13.10
CA HIS A 262 -4.63 0.80 11.94
C HIS A 262 -4.24 -0.38 11.03
N ARG A 263 -3.84 -1.50 11.62
CA ARG A 263 -3.49 -2.72 10.88
C ARG A 263 -4.67 -3.34 10.14
N ARG A 264 -5.90 -3.08 10.60
CA ARG A 264 -7.16 -3.59 10.00
C ARG A 264 -7.86 -2.57 9.13
N GLY A 265 -7.19 -1.48 8.82
CA GLY A 265 -7.63 -0.52 7.83
C GLY A 265 -8.57 0.57 8.32
N TYR A 266 -8.54 0.89 9.62
CA TYR A 266 -9.22 2.07 10.12
C TYR A 266 -8.57 3.34 9.51
N ASN A 267 -9.38 4.29 9.08
CA ASN A 267 -8.96 5.51 8.35
C ASN A 267 -8.14 5.25 7.07
N SER A 268 -8.27 4.07 6.48
CA SER A 268 -7.41 3.61 5.40
C SER A 268 -8.01 3.82 4.02
N GLU A 269 -8.59 4.97 3.73
CA GLU A 269 -8.80 5.34 2.33
C GLU A 269 -7.43 5.35 1.61
N GLY A 270 -7.13 4.24 0.93
CA GLY A 270 -5.88 4.07 0.19
C GLY A 270 -4.65 3.71 1.03
N SER A 271 -4.78 3.37 2.32
CA SER A 271 -3.65 2.95 3.15
C SER A 271 -3.18 1.54 2.78
N LEU A 272 -1.89 1.30 2.99
CA LEU A 272 -1.27 0.01 2.77
C LEU A 272 -1.75 -0.99 3.82
N SER A 273 -2.37 -2.07 3.39
CA SER A 273 -2.74 -3.18 4.27
C SER A 273 -1.48 -3.72 4.99
N TYR A 274 -1.63 -4.11 6.25
CA TYR A 274 -0.56 -4.75 7.04
C TYR A 274 0.05 -5.97 6.33
N ASP A 275 -0.71 -6.65 5.48
CA ASP A 275 -0.22 -7.74 4.65
C ASP A 275 0.83 -7.28 3.62
N HIS A 276 0.74 -6.06 3.11
CA HIS A 276 1.77 -5.47 2.24
C HIS A 276 3.08 -5.24 3.00
N VAL A 277 3.00 -4.80 4.26
CA VAL A 277 4.17 -4.60 5.13
C VAL A 277 4.87 -5.94 5.38
N ARG A 278 4.09 -6.98 5.71
CA ARG A 278 4.61 -8.35 5.90
C ARG A 278 5.21 -8.91 4.61
N ALA A 279 4.54 -8.72 3.48
CA ALA A 279 5.06 -9.14 2.18
C ALA A 279 6.40 -8.47 1.87
N PHE A 280 6.51 -7.16 2.09
CA PHE A 280 7.75 -6.42 1.87
C PHE A 280 8.88 -6.88 2.81
N LEU A 281 8.57 -7.20 4.06
CA LEU A 281 9.54 -7.80 4.99
C LEU A 281 10.03 -9.17 4.48
N TYR A 282 9.14 -10.07 4.06
CA TYR A 282 9.53 -11.37 3.51
C TYR A 282 10.39 -11.22 2.25
N ILE A 283 10.04 -10.31 1.35
CA ILE A 283 10.82 -9.98 0.16
C ILE A 283 12.24 -9.51 0.57
N SER A 284 12.33 -8.64 1.56
CA SER A 284 13.62 -8.11 2.05
C SER A 284 14.48 -9.18 2.72
N ILE A 285 13.88 -10.07 3.51
CA ILE A 285 14.59 -11.24 4.09
C ILE A 285 15.13 -12.14 2.97
N MET A 286 14.32 -12.43 1.96
CA MET A 286 14.75 -13.26 0.82
C MET A 286 15.87 -12.60 0.01
N LEU A 287 15.85 -11.27 -0.12
CA LEU A 287 16.93 -10.49 -0.73
C LEU A 287 18.25 -10.65 0.05
N VAL A 288 18.19 -10.52 1.38
CA VAL A 288 19.37 -10.75 2.25
C VAL A 288 19.87 -12.20 2.11
N VAL A 289 18.97 -13.17 2.11
CA VAL A 289 19.33 -14.59 1.92
C VAL A 289 20.01 -14.79 0.55
N CYS A 290 19.50 -14.20 -0.52
CA CYS A 290 20.11 -14.27 -1.85
C CYS A 290 21.51 -13.66 -1.85
N ALA A 291 21.68 -12.47 -1.28
CA ALA A 291 22.98 -11.78 -1.16
C ALA A 291 23.97 -12.58 -0.30
N LEU A 292 23.50 -13.15 0.80
CA LEU A 292 24.30 -13.97 1.70
C LEU A 292 24.76 -15.28 1.05
N VAL A 293 23.88 -15.98 0.35
CA VAL A 293 24.22 -17.20 -0.40
C VAL A 293 25.27 -16.89 -1.46
N ASN A 294 25.13 -15.77 -2.17
CA ASN A 294 26.14 -15.32 -3.13
C ASN A 294 27.50 -15.05 -2.43
N PHE A 295 27.47 -14.27 -1.34
CA PHE A 295 28.66 -13.97 -0.55
C PHE A 295 29.35 -15.23 -0.02
N ILE A 296 28.61 -16.15 0.63
CA ILE A 296 29.12 -17.40 1.17
C ILE A 296 29.73 -18.25 0.06
N THR A 297 29.10 -18.34 -1.09
CA THR A 297 29.60 -19.10 -2.24
C THR A 297 30.95 -18.57 -2.70
N LEU A 298 31.08 -17.27 -2.87
CA LEU A 298 32.33 -16.61 -3.26
C LEU A 298 33.39 -16.75 -2.15
N PHE A 299 32.99 -16.63 -0.90
CA PHE A 299 33.86 -16.75 0.25
C PHE A 299 34.42 -18.19 0.41
N VAL A 300 33.57 -19.21 0.40
CA VAL A 300 33.97 -20.62 0.47
C VAL A 300 34.89 -20.99 -0.70
N ASN A 301 34.60 -20.47 -1.90
CA ASN A 301 35.48 -20.70 -3.05
C ASN A 301 36.86 -20.06 -2.85
N ARG A 302 36.95 -18.86 -2.30
CA ARG A 302 38.24 -18.23 -1.92
C ARG A 302 39.01 -19.04 -0.88
N LEU A 303 38.32 -19.50 0.18
CA LEU A 303 38.92 -20.37 1.20
C LEU A 303 39.51 -21.66 0.58
N ARG A 304 38.80 -22.30 -0.32
CA ARG A 304 39.28 -23.52 -1.01
C ARG A 304 40.49 -23.27 -1.92
N MET A 305 40.56 -22.09 -2.58
CA MET A 305 41.72 -21.74 -3.38
C MET A 305 42.99 -21.49 -2.50
N ARG A 306 42.81 -21.11 -1.25
CA ARG A 306 43.88 -20.84 -0.28
C ARG A 306 44.21 -22.03 0.62
N ARG A 307 43.79 -23.25 0.28
CA ARG A 307 44.02 -24.47 1.10
C ARG A 307 45.51 -24.71 1.31
N ARG A 308 46.37 -24.54 0.29
CA ARG A 308 47.83 -24.68 0.44
C ARG A 308 48.38 -23.67 1.47
N GLU A 309 47.94 -22.41 1.42
CA GLU A 309 48.32 -21.39 2.40
C GLU A 309 47.88 -21.78 3.82
N MET A 310 46.63 -22.27 3.97
CA MET A 310 46.11 -22.76 5.28
C MET A 310 46.94 -23.94 5.81
N ALA A 311 47.27 -24.91 4.96
CA ALA A 311 48.07 -26.05 5.34
C ALA A 311 49.51 -25.60 5.75
N LEU A 312 50.15 -24.73 4.99
CA LEU A 312 51.49 -24.19 5.34
C LEU A 312 51.47 -23.43 6.69
N ARG A 313 50.42 -22.61 6.95
CA ARG A 313 50.30 -21.91 8.23
C ARG A 313 50.15 -22.89 9.43
N LEU A 314 49.37 -23.95 9.25
CA LEU A 314 49.22 -25.00 10.27
C LEU A 314 50.54 -25.70 10.55
N VAL A 315 51.33 -26.04 9.52
CA VAL A 315 52.66 -26.65 9.66
C VAL A 315 53.63 -25.69 10.35
N HIS A 316 53.49 -24.38 10.16
CA HIS A 316 54.30 -23.37 10.85
C HIS A 316 53.77 -22.98 12.24
N GLY A 317 52.84 -23.77 12.82
CA GLY A 317 52.39 -23.62 14.19
C GLY A 317 51.20 -22.67 14.41
N GLU A 318 50.54 -22.19 13.35
CA GLU A 318 49.29 -21.44 13.48
C GLU A 318 48.21 -22.36 14.05
N THR A 319 47.43 -21.86 15.04
CA THR A 319 46.37 -22.63 15.63
C THR A 319 45.12 -22.67 14.73
N GLY A 320 44.32 -23.72 14.85
CA GLY A 320 43.05 -23.76 14.10
C GLY A 320 42.08 -22.64 14.50
N ARG A 321 42.21 -22.08 15.72
CA ARG A 321 41.46 -20.89 16.16
C ARG A 321 41.99 -19.61 15.46
N GLY A 322 43.31 -19.48 15.26
CA GLY A 322 43.88 -18.36 14.54
C GLY A 322 43.43 -18.28 13.10
N LEU A 323 43.33 -19.41 12.39
CA LEU A 323 42.79 -19.46 11.03
C LEU A 323 41.30 -19.05 11.00
N VAL A 324 40.49 -19.53 11.93
CA VAL A 324 39.08 -19.10 12.03
C VAL A 324 39.02 -17.60 12.25
N THR A 325 39.80 -17.02 13.15
CA THR A 325 39.86 -15.59 13.43
C THR A 325 40.26 -14.78 12.20
N LEU A 326 41.28 -15.23 11.45
CA LEU A 326 41.73 -14.55 10.23
C LEU A 326 40.63 -14.45 9.17
N PHE A 327 39.98 -15.57 8.88
CA PHE A 327 38.94 -15.59 7.85
C PHE A 327 37.62 -14.93 8.30
N SER A 328 37.31 -15.02 9.59
CA SER A 328 36.21 -14.27 10.18
C SER A 328 36.43 -12.76 10.10
N MET A 329 37.67 -12.30 10.25
CA MET A 329 38.05 -10.91 10.08
C MET A 329 37.84 -10.44 8.63
N GLU A 330 38.20 -11.26 7.63
CA GLU A 330 37.91 -10.95 6.23
C GLU A 330 36.38 -10.77 5.99
N SER A 331 35.56 -11.67 6.54
CA SER A 331 34.10 -11.59 6.46
C SER A 331 33.57 -10.35 7.18
N LEU A 332 34.06 -10.06 8.37
CA LEU A 332 33.66 -8.90 9.17
C LEU A 332 33.93 -7.59 8.43
N LEU A 333 35.08 -7.45 7.78
CA LEU A 333 35.42 -6.24 7.00
C LEU A 333 34.44 -6.03 5.82
N VAL A 334 34.07 -7.11 5.14
CA VAL A 334 33.06 -7.02 4.05
C VAL A 334 31.70 -6.64 4.60
N LEU A 335 31.28 -7.24 5.72
CA LEU A 335 30.00 -6.94 6.37
C LEU A 335 29.95 -5.50 6.90
N LEU A 336 31.03 -5.01 7.52
CA LEU A 336 31.13 -3.62 7.99
C LEU A 336 31.07 -2.62 6.83
N ALA A 337 31.79 -2.89 5.73
CA ALA A 337 31.69 -2.07 4.53
C ALA A 337 30.26 -2.08 3.95
N ALA A 338 29.63 -3.26 3.87
CA ALA A 338 28.25 -3.38 3.40
C ALA A 338 27.28 -2.62 4.32
N ALA A 339 27.43 -2.70 5.64
CA ALA A 339 26.61 -1.98 6.60
C ALA A 339 26.81 -0.45 6.49
N ALA A 340 28.05 0.02 6.30
CA ALA A 340 28.33 1.45 6.09
C ALA A 340 27.64 1.98 4.82
N PHE A 341 27.78 1.29 3.69
CA PHE A 341 27.05 1.64 2.46
C PHE A 341 25.54 1.47 2.62
N GLY A 342 25.10 0.48 3.39
CA GLY A 342 23.71 0.27 3.74
C GLY A 342 23.09 1.45 4.50
N LEU A 343 23.78 1.98 5.52
CA LEU A 343 23.34 3.15 6.29
C LEU A 343 23.25 4.41 5.42
N VAL A 344 24.25 4.63 4.56
CA VAL A 344 24.20 5.74 3.59
C VAL A 344 23.01 5.55 2.65
N GLY A 345 22.76 4.32 2.18
CA GLY A 345 21.62 4.02 1.32
C GLY A 345 20.28 4.25 2.01
N VAL A 346 20.12 3.86 3.27
CA VAL A 346 18.90 4.14 4.06
C VAL A 346 18.71 5.65 4.20
N TRP A 347 19.78 6.39 4.53
CA TRP A 347 19.71 7.84 4.68
C TRP A 347 19.26 8.56 3.39
N VAL A 348 19.75 8.10 2.23
CA VAL A 348 19.38 8.66 0.92
C VAL A 348 17.96 8.27 0.50
N LEU A 349 17.54 7.03 0.80
CA LEU A 349 16.28 6.49 0.32
C LEU A 349 15.11 6.68 1.30
N ARG A 350 15.36 7.14 2.53
CA ARG A 350 14.34 7.25 3.58
C ARG A 350 13.12 8.06 3.16
N ASP A 351 13.34 9.24 2.55
CA ASP A 351 12.25 10.16 2.20
C ASP A 351 11.45 9.63 1.00
N VAL A 352 12.15 9.05 0.03
CA VAL A 352 11.51 8.35 -1.10
C VAL A 352 10.69 7.17 -0.60
N PHE A 353 11.26 6.37 0.31
CA PHE A 353 10.57 5.22 0.88
C PHE A 353 9.36 5.66 1.71
N ALA A 354 9.49 6.70 2.53
CA ALA A 354 8.42 7.26 3.34
C ALA A 354 7.23 7.69 2.48
N THR A 355 7.50 8.36 1.34
CA THR A 355 6.47 8.76 0.38
C THR A 355 5.74 7.56 -0.25
N TYR A 356 6.48 6.48 -0.58
CA TYR A 356 5.87 5.27 -1.17
C TYR A 356 5.17 4.37 -0.14
N ALA A 357 5.65 4.36 1.09
CA ALA A 357 5.10 3.56 2.18
C ALA A 357 4.02 4.30 2.98
N ASP A 358 3.83 5.58 2.68
CA ASP A 358 2.90 6.48 3.38
C ASP A 358 3.15 6.52 4.91
N ILE A 359 4.43 6.60 5.28
CA ILE A 359 4.86 6.65 6.69
C ILE A 359 5.57 7.96 7.00
N ARG A 360 5.43 8.43 8.23
CA ARG A 360 6.24 9.53 8.73
C ARG A 360 7.58 9.00 9.25
N THR A 361 8.65 9.65 8.85
CA THR A 361 9.99 9.29 9.34
C THR A 361 10.36 10.15 10.53
N ASP A 362 10.57 9.51 11.67
CA ASP A 362 11.06 10.14 12.88
C ASP A 362 12.59 10.35 12.85
N GLY A 363 13.11 11.17 13.76
CA GLY A 363 14.56 11.41 13.88
C GLY A 363 15.38 10.16 14.25
N TYR A 364 14.74 9.09 14.68
CA TYR A 364 15.36 7.83 15.12
C TYR A 364 15.56 6.80 14.01
N VAL A 365 15.19 7.11 12.76
CA VAL A 365 15.31 6.18 11.59
C VAL A 365 16.70 5.59 11.49
N LEU A 366 17.75 6.41 11.57
CA LEU A 366 19.15 5.92 11.47
C LEU A 366 19.56 5.05 12.66
N THR A 367 19.10 5.37 13.86
CA THR A 367 19.39 4.60 15.08
C THR A 367 18.81 3.20 15.00
N TRP A 368 17.53 3.10 14.62
CA TRP A 368 16.87 1.81 14.45
C TRP A 368 17.40 1.02 13.26
N SER A 369 17.73 1.69 12.15
CA SER A 369 18.39 1.04 11.01
C SER A 369 19.74 0.45 11.40
N LEU A 370 20.53 1.17 12.20
CA LEU A 370 21.78 0.66 12.73
C LEU A 370 21.57 -0.58 13.60
N ALA A 371 20.58 -0.57 14.49
CA ALA A 371 20.26 -1.72 15.32
C ALA A 371 19.87 -2.96 14.49
N PHE A 372 19.01 -2.82 13.50
CA PHE A 372 18.63 -3.90 12.61
C PHE A 372 19.80 -4.40 11.76
N MET A 373 20.66 -3.51 11.26
CA MET A 373 21.85 -3.89 10.52
C MET A 373 22.88 -4.61 11.38
N VAL A 374 23.07 -4.20 12.63
CA VAL A 374 23.95 -4.91 13.57
C VAL A 374 23.44 -6.33 13.83
N LEU A 375 22.15 -6.50 14.03
CA LEU A 375 21.53 -7.82 14.21
C LEU A 375 21.72 -8.71 12.96
N ALA A 376 21.42 -8.18 11.78
CA ALA A 376 21.62 -8.87 10.51
C ALA A 376 23.10 -9.23 10.27
N MET A 377 24.00 -8.30 10.55
CA MET A 377 25.45 -8.50 10.43
C MET A 377 25.95 -9.59 11.38
N ALA A 378 25.46 -9.61 12.63
CA ALA A 378 25.82 -10.66 13.60
C ALA A 378 25.35 -12.05 13.13
N ALA A 379 24.14 -12.16 12.61
CA ALA A 379 23.62 -13.39 12.02
C ALA A 379 24.46 -13.85 10.81
N CYS A 380 24.76 -12.92 9.88
CA CYS A 380 25.61 -13.21 8.72
C CYS A 380 27.02 -13.64 9.12
N LEU A 381 27.61 -12.99 10.13
CA LEU A 381 28.93 -13.34 10.64
C LEU A 381 28.93 -14.72 11.28
N ALA A 382 27.92 -15.08 12.08
CA ALA A 382 27.78 -16.40 12.67
C ALA A 382 27.76 -17.49 11.57
N ILE A 383 26.99 -17.29 10.50
CA ILE A 383 26.92 -18.22 9.36
C ILE A 383 28.30 -18.33 8.68
N CYS A 384 29.02 -17.22 8.51
CA CYS A 384 30.36 -17.22 7.93
C CYS A 384 31.37 -17.98 8.81
N VAL A 385 31.33 -17.81 10.14
CA VAL A 385 32.17 -18.55 11.09
C VAL A 385 31.92 -20.05 10.99
N VAL A 386 30.64 -20.46 10.96
CA VAL A 386 30.26 -21.88 10.75
C VAL A 386 30.82 -22.41 9.43
N ALA A 387 30.70 -21.63 8.33
CA ALA A 387 31.25 -22.03 7.04
C ALA A 387 32.78 -22.20 7.07
N VAL A 388 33.51 -21.32 7.76
CA VAL A 388 34.97 -21.46 7.97
C VAL A 388 35.30 -22.72 8.73
N ILE A 389 34.60 -23.02 9.83
CA ILE A 389 34.79 -24.21 10.64
C ILE A 389 34.57 -25.47 9.82
N ILE A 390 33.51 -25.54 9.04
CA ILE A 390 33.19 -26.67 8.14
C ILE A 390 34.33 -26.89 7.11
N VAL A 391 34.75 -25.80 6.43
CA VAL A 391 35.83 -25.88 5.42
C VAL A 391 37.15 -26.27 6.03
N LYS A 392 37.50 -25.75 7.22
CA LYS A 392 38.71 -26.11 7.98
C LYS A 392 38.70 -27.58 8.35
N ASN A 393 37.63 -28.09 8.97
CA ASN A 393 37.55 -29.50 9.38
C ASN A 393 37.61 -30.45 8.19
N ALA A 394 36.97 -30.10 7.06
CA ALA A 394 37.07 -30.86 5.83
C ALA A 394 38.47 -30.83 5.22
N SER A 395 39.26 -29.76 5.43
CA SER A 395 40.62 -29.66 4.90
C SER A 395 41.62 -30.47 5.66
N VAL A 396 41.47 -30.61 6.99
CA VAL A 396 42.36 -31.40 7.87
C VAL A 396 42.16 -32.90 7.59
N ASN A 397 40.92 -33.35 7.39
CA ASN A 397 40.60 -34.76 7.15
C ASN A 397 40.83 -35.21 5.70
N CYS A 398 40.97 -34.29 4.75
CA CYS A 398 41.00 -34.56 3.32
C CYS A 398 42.30 -34.13 2.63
N SER A 399 43.43 -34.02 3.35
CA SER A 399 44.70 -33.61 2.73
C SER A 399 45.26 -34.57 1.64
N ILE A 400 44.64 -35.74 1.49
CA ILE A 400 45.13 -36.78 0.53
C ILE A 400 44.12 -37.09 -0.59
N ARG A 401 42.84 -36.75 -0.47
CA ARG A 401 41.84 -37.01 -1.54
C ARG A 401 40.94 -35.78 -1.75
N THR A 402 41.29 -34.93 -2.71
CA THR A 402 40.38 -33.94 -3.28
C THR A 402 39.26 -34.65 -4.05
N ASN A 403 38.04 -34.65 -3.49
CA ASN A 403 36.90 -35.16 -4.24
C ASN A 403 36.29 -34.00 -5.06
N PRO A 404 36.57 -33.89 -6.36
CA PRO A 404 36.09 -32.77 -7.20
C PRO A 404 34.56 -32.73 -7.31
N ARG A 405 33.89 -33.88 -7.09
CA ARG A 405 32.42 -33.99 -7.16
C ARG A 405 31.69 -33.22 -6.04
N SER A 406 32.27 -33.16 -4.82
CA SER A 406 31.64 -32.41 -3.69
C SER A 406 31.61 -30.91 -3.93
N ASN A 407 32.64 -30.37 -4.56
CA ASN A 407 32.71 -28.94 -4.86
C ASN A 407 31.69 -28.52 -5.95
N ARG A 408 31.52 -29.37 -6.96
CA ARG A 408 30.56 -29.13 -8.04
C ARG A 408 29.12 -29.13 -7.50
N ARG A 409 28.76 -30.06 -6.61
CA ARG A 409 27.43 -30.11 -5.97
C ARG A 409 27.14 -28.84 -5.18
N PHE A 410 28.06 -28.39 -4.32
CA PHE A 410 27.86 -27.16 -3.56
C PHE A 410 27.61 -25.93 -4.44
N MET A 411 28.42 -25.75 -5.50
CA MET A 411 28.27 -24.65 -6.45
C MET A 411 26.94 -24.73 -7.20
N SER A 412 26.53 -25.94 -7.64
CA SER A 412 25.26 -26.14 -8.34
C SER A 412 24.07 -25.84 -7.45
N ILE A 413 24.09 -26.30 -6.19
CA ILE A 413 23.01 -26.03 -5.22
C ILE A 413 22.92 -24.52 -4.93
N SER A 414 24.06 -23.87 -4.67
CA SER A 414 24.09 -22.42 -4.40
C SER A 414 23.55 -21.60 -5.59
N THR A 415 23.96 -21.94 -6.82
CA THR A 415 23.45 -21.30 -8.03
C THR A 415 21.97 -21.59 -8.21
N GLY A 416 21.54 -22.82 -7.93
CA GLY A 416 20.13 -23.22 -7.98
C GLY A 416 19.27 -22.40 -7.02
N VAL A 417 19.69 -22.24 -5.77
CA VAL A 417 18.96 -21.42 -4.78
C VAL A 417 18.86 -19.96 -5.24
N GLN A 418 19.95 -19.36 -5.72
CA GLN A 418 19.95 -17.99 -6.22
C GLN A 418 19.02 -17.81 -7.42
N LEU A 419 19.07 -18.74 -8.39
CA LEU A 419 18.18 -18.69 -9.56
C LEU A 419 16.72 -18.89 -9.15
N THR A 420 16.45 -19.79 -8.20
CA THR A 420 15.07 -20.01 -7.69
C THR A 420 14.51 -18.74 -7.09
N ILE A 421 15.24 -18.10 -6.17
CA ILE A 421 14.81 -16.84 -5.54
C ILE A 421 14.60 -15.74 -6.60
N GLY A 422 15.59 -15.54 -7.48
CA GLY A 422 15.51 -14.53 -8.52
C GLY A 422 14.35 -14.72 -9.48
N LEU A 423 14.13 -15.99 -9.93
CA LEU A 423 13.01 -16.33 -10.82
C LEU A 423 11.65 -16.17 -10.15
N THR A 424 11.54 -16.50 -8.85
CA THR A 424 10.30 -16.27 -8.09
C THR A 424 9.98 -14.79 -8.07
N PHE A 425 10.95 -13.91 -7.77
CA PHE A 425 10.72 -12.46 -7.79
C PHE A 425 10.33 -11.92 -9.16
N VAL A 426 11.02 -12.36 -10.23
CA VAL A 426 10.69 -11.96 -11.60
C VAL A 426 9.26 -12.39 -11.95
N PHE A 427 8.88 -13.59 -11.57
CA PHE A 427 7.54 -14.11 -11.82
C PHE A 427 6.47 -13.32 -11.05
N CYS A 428 6.66 -13.09 -9.75
CA CYS A 428 5.73 -12.30 -8.94
C CYS A 428 5.59 -10.86 -9.48
N ALA A 429 6.69 -10.19 -9.78
CA ALA A 429 6.66 -8.85 -10.35
C ALA A 429 5.92 -8.80 -11.71
N ALA A 430 6.17 -9.77 -12.59
CA ALA A 430 5.50 -9.86 -13.90
C ALA A 430 3.99 -10.09 -13.74
N MET A 431 3.59 -10.95 -12.79
CA MET A 431 2.17 -11.21 -12.52
C MET A 431 1.47 -10.01 -11.90
N MET A 432 2.12 -9.28 -10.97
CA MET A 432 1.57 -8.03 -10.42
C MET A 432 1.35 -6.98 -11.51
N LEU A 433 2.36 -6.75 -12.36
CA LEU A 433 2.22 -5.80 -13.48
C LEU A 433 1.08 -6.20 -14.42
N LYS A 434 0.94 -7.50 -14.71
CA LYS A 434 -0.16 -8.02 -15.53
C LYS A 434 -1.52 -7.79 -14.84
N GLN A 435 -1.62 -8.02 -13.53
CA GLN A 435 -2.83 -7.77 -12.75
C GLN A 435 -3.24 -6.30 -12.81
N PHE A 436 -2.32 -5.36 -12.61
CA PHE A 436 -2.63 -3.92 -12.68
C PHE A 436 -3.06 -3.48 -14.07
N HIS A 437 -2.43 -4.03 -15.11
CA HIS A 437 -2.89 -3.77 -16.47
C HIS A 437 -4.32 -4.32 -16.69
N HIS A 438 -4.60 -5.50 -16.15
CA HIS A 438 -5.94 -6.11 -16.21
C HIS A 438 -6.98 -5.27 -15.46
N LEU A 439 -6.68 -4.82 -14.23
CA LEU A 439 -7.56 -3.96 -13.44
C LEU A 439 -7.89 -2.66 -14.18
N ARG A 440 -6.90 -1.99 -14.75
CA ARG A 440 -7.10 -0.78 -15.54
C ARG A 440 -7.92 -1.01 -16.82
N ALA A 441 -7.83 -2.20 -17.41
CA ALA A 441 -8.57 -2.56 -18.62
C ALA A 441 -9.96 -3.13 -18.34
N SER A 442 -10.25 -3.54 -17.10
CA SER A 442 -11.52 -4.17 -16.71
C SER A 442 -12.67 -3.18 -16.72
N ASP A 443 -13.87 -3.72 -16.92
CA ASP A 443 -15.11 -2.97 -16.78
C ASP A 443 -15.54 -2.98 -15.30
N TRP A 444 -15.67 -1.81 -14.71
CA TRP A 444 -16.04 -1.59 -13.30
C TRP A 444 -17.50 -1.20 -13.11
N GLY A 445 -18.32 -1.38 -14.17
CA GLY A 445 -19.77 -1.09 -14.17
C GLY A 445 -20.11 0.37 -14.40
N VAL A 446 -19.12 1.27 -14.39
CA VAL A 446 -19.29 2.71 -14.55
C VAL A 446 -18.12 3.30 -15.34
N ASN A 447 -18.38 4.38 -16.09
CA ASN A 447 -17.30 5.09 -16.77
C ASN A 447 -16.49 5.93 -15.78
N PHE A 448 -15.18 5.77 -15.77
CA PHE A 448 -14.24 6.57 -14.97
C PHE A 448 -13.03 7.05 -15.80
N ARG A 449 -12.83 6.51 -17.01
CA ARG A 449 -11.62 6.79 -17.80
C ARG A 449 -11.71 8.09 -18.56
N ASP A 450 -12.88 8.32 -19.14
CA ASP A 450 -13.13 9.45 -20.04
C ASP A 450 -13.96 10.52 -19.34
N VAL A 451 -13.99 10.52 -18.02
CA VAL A 451 -14.76 11.44 -17.18
C VAL A 451 -13.81 12.35 -16.42
N ALA A 452 -14.16 13.63 -16.39
CA ALA A 452 -13.51 14.64 -15.58
C ALA A 452 -14.52 15.47 -14.80
N PHE A 453 -14.06 16.06 -13.70
CA PHE A 453 -14.85 16.87 -12.77
C PHE A 453 -14.24 18.26 -12.74
N PHE A 454 -14.99 19.23 -13.23
CA PHE A 454 -14.65 20.64 -13.08
C PHE A 454 -15.31 21.18 -11.82
N ARG A 455 -14.51 21.63 -10.86
CA ARG A 455 -14.96 22.07 -9.55
C ARG A 455 -14.53 23.51 -9.28
N ILE A 456 -15.37 24.24 -8.58
CA ILE A 456 -15.02 25.51 -7.96
C ILE A 456 -15.14 25.34 -6.46
N ASP A 457 -14.10 25.68 -5.72
CA ASP A 457 -14.00 25.47 -4.29
C ASP A 457 -14.21 26.79 -3.53
N LEU A 458 -15.41 27.33 -3.60
CA LEU A 458 -15.84 28.48 -2.82
C LEU A 458 -16.65 28.01 -1.61
N PRO A 459 -16.54 28.72 -0.46
CA PRO A 459 -17.34 28.42 0.72
C PRO A 459 -18.81 28.73 0.42
N SER A 460 -19.66 27.80 0.78
CA SER A 460 -21.10 27.97 0.77
C SER A 460 -21.56 28.33 2.19
N TYR A 461 -22.69 28.97 2.33
CA TYR A 461 -23.17 29.45 3.63
C TYR A 461 -24.71 29.38 3.69
N TYR A 462 -25.23 29.49 4.93
CA TYR A 462 -26.68 29.61 5.14
C TYR A 462 -27.05 31.10 5.27
N LEU A 463 -28.04 31.50 4.49
CA LEU A 463 -28.63 32.83 4.56
C LEU A 463 -30.14 32.68 4.85
N ASN A 464 -30.61 33.14 6.00
CA ASN A 464 -32.02 33.01 6.42
C ASN A 464 -32.58 31.59 6.32
N GLU A 465 -31.80 30.60 6.81
CA GLU A 465 -32.08 29.16 6.75
C GLU A 465 -31.98 28.53 5.34
N GLU A 466 -31.74 29.32 4.30
CA GLU A 466 -31.54 28.86 2.94
C GLU A 466 -30.04 28.62 2.68
N PHE A 467 -29.74 27.44 2.09
CA PHE A 467 -28.38 27.06 1.76
C PHE A 467 -27.94 27.71 0.45
N VAL A 468 -26.90 28.54 0.48
CA VAL A 468 -26.34 29.22 -0.71
C VAL A 468 -25.07 28.49 -1.15
N ASN A 469 -25.11 27.76 -2.27
CA ASN A 469 -23.94 27.20 -2.91
C ASN A 469 -23.25 28.25 -3.78
N THR A 470 -22.29 28.94 -3.18
CA THR A 470 -21.56 30.03 -3.85
C THR A 470 -20.81 29.51 -5.08
N SER A 471 -20.23 28.29 -5.03
CA SER A 471 -19.54 27.67 -6.15
C SER A 471 -20.47 27.49 -7.35
N ARG A 472 -21.67 26.95 -7.12
CA ARG A 472 -22.66 26.74 -8.18
C ARG A 472 -23.19 28.05 -8.73
N GLN A 473 -23.46 29.01 -7.85
CA GLN A 473 -23.88 30.34 -8.25
C GLN A 473 -22.83 30.98 -9.15
N GLN A 474 -21.55 30.96 -8.79
CA GLN A 474 -20.48 31.53 -9.65
C GLN A 474 -20.34 30.80 -10.99
N MET A 475 -20.50 29.48 -11.02
CA MET A 475 -20.50 28.73 -12.28
C MET A 475 -21.61 29.21 -13.21
N ASN A 476 -22.79 29.45 -12.68
CA ASN A 476 -23.95 29.93 -13.43
C ASN A 476 -23.79 31.41 -13.85
N ASP A 477 -23.46 32.32 -12.93
CA ASP A 477 -23.31 33.75 -13.17
C ASP A 477 -22.22 34.05 -14.21
N LYS A 478 -21.14 33.31 -14.22
CA LYS A 478 -20.03 33.43 -15.20
C LYS A 478 -20.27 32.64 -16.48
N GLY A 479 -21.34 31.86 -16.54
CA GLY A 479 -21.69 31.02 -17.69
C GLY A 479 -20.60 29.97 -17.98
N LEU A 480 -19.99 29.39 -16.94
CA LEU A 480 -18.87 28.46 -17.11
C LEU A 480 -19.32 27.13 -17.71
N ILE A 481 -20.52 26.65 -17.37
CA ILE A 481 -21.06 25.38 -17.87
C ILE A 481 -21.27 25.42 -19.40
N PRO A 482 -21.96 26.42 -19.98
CA PRO A 482 -22.03 26.56 -21.44
C PRO A 482 -20.66 26.71 -22.12
N LYS A 483 -19.72 27.42 -21.49
CA LYS A 483 -18.36 27.56 -22.02
C LYS A 483 -17.61 26.22 -22.00
N LEU A 484 -17.75 25.42 -20.91
CA LEU A 484 -17.17 24.09 -20.83
C LEU A 484 -17.74 23.17 -21.92
N ARG A 485 -19.07 23.19 -22.13
CA ARG A 485 -19.76 22.42 -23.19
C ARG A 485 -19.30 22.80 -24.58
N ALA A 486 -18.87 24.03 -24.80
CA ALA A 486 -18.37 24.52 -26.08
C ALA A 486 -16.91 24.16 -26.37
N ILE A 487 -16.19 23.61 -25.43
CA ILE A 487 -14.78 23.23 -25.62
C ILE A 487 -14.68 22.02 -26.56
N PRO A 488 -13.95 22.13 -27.69
CA PRO A 488 -13.67 20.99 -28.56
C PRO A 488 -12.99 19.86 -27.79
N GLY A 489 -13.54 18.63 -27.90
CA GLY A 489 -13.07 17.47 -27.15
C GLY A 489 -13.91 17.15 -25.90
N VAL A 490 -14.70 18.08 -25.39
CA VAL A 490 -15.77 17.80 -24.43
C VAL A 490 -16.98 17.24 -25.20
N GLN A 491 -17.51 16.12 -24.75
CA GLN A 491 -18.57 15.38 -25.45
C GLN A 491 -19.94 15.61 -24.80
N GLU A 492 -20.06 15.27 -23.50
CA GLU A 492 -21.28 15.45 -22.74
C GLU A 492 -20.98 16.07 -21.37
N VAL A 493 -21.86 16.90 -20.87
CA VAL A 493 -21.73 17.60 -19.58
C VAL A 493 -22.96 17.29 -18.74
N MET A 494 -22.74 16.66 -17.61
CA MET A 494 -23.74 16.40 -16.60
C MET A 494 -23.70 17.54 -15.57
N GLU A 495 -24.71 18.38 -15.64
CA GLU A 495 -24.77 19.58 -14.79
C GLU A 495 -25.20 19.27 -13.37
N HIS A 496 -26.03 18.27 -13.20
CA HIS A 496 -26.69 17.90 -11.96
C HIS A 496 -26.33 16.48 -11.55
N GLY A 497 -26.36 16.23 -10.25
CA GLY A 497 -26.13 14.90 -9.70
C GLY A 497 -24.68 14.61 -9.35
N ARG A 498 -24.46 13.45 -8.74
CA ARG A 498 -23.16 13.01 -8.25
C ARG A 498 -22.67 11.81 -9.04
N HIS A 499 -21.46 11.88 -9.51
CA HIS A 499 -20.82 10.80 -10.24
C HIS A 499 -20.15 9.78 -9.30
N PHE A 500 -20.13 8.50 -9.71
CA PHE A 500 -19.58 7.41 -8.92
C PHE A 500 -18.05 7.45 -8.74
N ALA A 501 -17.34 8.14 -9.58
CA ALA A 501 -15.89 8.31 -9.45
C ALA A 501 -15.49 9.43 -8.47
N THR A 502 -16.46 10.08 -7.79
CA THR A 502 -16.17 11.04 -6.72
C THR A 502 -16.27 10.38 -5.35
N ASN A 503 -15.49 10.85 -4.37
CA ASN A 503 -15.50 10.31 -3.00
C ASN A 503 -16.73 10.73 -2.17
N SER A 504 -17.70 11.40 -2.76
CA SER A 504 -18.90 11.87 -2.06
C SER A 504 -19.99 10.81 -2.05
N TYR A 505 -20.12 10.05 -0.98
CA TYR A 505 -21.14 9.01 -0.85
C TYR A 505 -22.18 9.35 0.21
N GLU A 506 -23.43 9.36 -0.16
CA GLU A 506 -24.54 9.22 0.75
C GLU A 506 -25.17 7.85 0.49
N PHE A 507 -25.06 6.97 1.46
CA PHE A 507 -25.67 5.66 1.44
C PHE A 507 -26.90 5.65 2.34
N GLU A 508 -27.96 5.02 1.86
CA GLU A 508 -29.15 4.75 2.64
C GLU A 508 -29.37 3.24 2.70
N SER A 509 -29.74 2.74 3.85
CA SER A 509 -30.16 1.33 3.99
C SER A 509 -31.43 1.12 3.16
N PHE A 510 -31.38 0.16 2.26
CA PHE A 510 -32.45 -0.17 1.33
C PHE A 510 -32.71 -1.67 1.39
N ARG A 511 -33.97 -2.04 1.42
CA ARG A 511 -34.40 -3.45 1.44
C ARG A 511 -35.43 -3.65 0.35
N LEU A 512 -35.34 -4.79 -0.36
CA LEU A 512 -36.35 -5.17 -1.35
C LEU A 512 -36.73 -6.63 -1.21
N ARG A 513 -37.98 -6.94 -1.63
CA ARG A 513 -38.49 -8.29 -1.75
C ARG A 513 -39.44 -8.41 -2.91
N LEU A 514 -39.60 -9.60 -3.44
CA LEU A 514 -40.47 -9.86 -4.58
C LEU A 514 -41.92 -10.01 -4.13
N HIS A 515 -42.16 -10.77 -3.08
CA HIS A 515 -43.49 -11.02 -2.50
C HIS A 515 -43.53 -10.66 -1.01
N PRO A 516 -44.69 -10.30 -0.46
CA PRO A 516 -44.85 -9.94 0.96
C PRO A 516 -44.37 -11.00 1.95
N GLU A 517 -44.39 -12.27 1.54
CA GLU A 517 -43.95 -13.43 2.35
C GLU A 517 -42.43 -13.68 2.26
N ASP A 518 -41.71 -13.04 1.32
CA ASP A 518 -40.27 -13.24 1.12
C ASP A 518 -39.46 -12.53 2.18
N GLU A 519 -38.27 -13.05 2.48
CA GLU A 519 -37.29 -12.34 3.30
C GLU A 519 -36.75 -11.09 2.58
N TRP A 520 -36.48 -10.04 3.35
CA TRP A 520 -35.93 -8.81 2.82
C TRP A 520 -34.51 -9.01 2.31
N THR A 521 -34.28 -8.70 1.04
CA THR A 521 -32.94 -8.60 0.45
C THR A 521 -32.35 -7.21 0.74
N TYR A 522 -31.19 -7.18 1.36
CA TYR A 522 -30.51 -5.93 1.68
C TYR A 522 -29.75 -5.40 0.48
N ALA A 523 -29.92 -4.12 0.23
CA ALA A 523 -29.21 -3.36 -0.78
C ALA A 523 -28.84 -1.99 -0.23
N THR A 524 -27.95 -1.30 -0.90
CA THR A 524 -27.62 0.08 -0.60
C THR A 524 -28.29 0.98 -1.62
N LEU A 525 -29.16 1.88 -1.16
CA LEU A 525 -29.67 2.94 -2.02
C LEU A 525 -28.63 4.02 -2.13
N ARG A 526 -28.24 4.37 -3.36
CA ARG A 526 -27.36 5.48 -3.60
C ARG A 526 -28.18 6.69 -4.05
N ARG A 527 -28.07 7.77 -3.27
CA ARG A 527 -28.70 9.07 -3.62
C ARG A 527 -27.78 9.84 -4.56
N GLY A 528 -28.38 10.66 -5.39
CA GLY A 528 -27.68 11.62 -6.23
C GLY A 528 -27.53 11.23 -7.70
N LEU A 529 -28.15 10.13 -8.14
CA LEU A 529 -28.24 9.80 -9.55
C LEU A 529 -29.44 10.52 -10.15
N PHE A 530 -29.18 11.46 -11.05
CA PHE A 530 -30.23 12.25 -11.72
C PHE A 530 -30.53 11.70 -13.12
N ASP A 531 -29.49 11.46 -13.92
CA ASP A 531 -29.61 11.01 -15.31
C ASP A 531 -28.88 9.68 -15.48
N PRO A 532 -29.54 8.53 -15.19
CA PRO A 532 -28.91 7.22 -15.36
C PRO A 532 -28.51 6.92 -16.80
N GLY A 533 -29.22 7.47 -17.78
CA GLY A 533 -28.96 7.30 -19.20
C GLY A 533 -27.81 8.19 -19.75
N SER A 534 -27.23 9.04 -18.91
CA SER A 534 -26.12 9.89 -19.34
C SER A 534 -24.85 9.08 -19.65
N PRO A 535 -24.18 9.33 -20.79
CA PRO A 535 -22.87 8.75 -21.10
C PRO A 535 -21.79 9.10 -20.09
N VAL A 536 -21.97 10.17 -19.32
CA VAL A 536 -21.05 10.55 -18.23
C VAL A 536 -21.00 9.46 -17.18
N ASN A 537 -22.15 8.90 -16.76
CA ASN A 537 -22.20 7.75 -15.84
C ASN A 537 -21.68 6.48 -16.52
N GLY A 538 -22.04 6.26 -17.80
CA GLY A 538 -21.55 5.17 -18.63
C GLY A 538 -21.78 3.77 -18.00
N PHE A 539 -22.96 3.54 -17.43
CA PHE A 539 -23.29 2.24 -16.84
C PHE A 539 -23.30 1.12 -17.87
N THR A 540 -22.80 -0.04 -17.48
CA THR A 540 -22.92 -1.25 -18.30
C THR A 540 -24.28 -1.89 -18.09
N VAL A 541 -25.20 -1.72 -19.03
CA VAL A 541 -26.57 -2.27 -18.99
C VAL A 541 -26.55 -3.73 -19.36
N LEU A 542 -27.17 -4.58 -18.55
CA LEU A 542 -27.31 -6.02 -18.78
C LEU A 542 -28.71 -6.35 -19.27
N GLU A 543 -29.75 -5.69 -18.75
CA GLU A 543 -31.13 -5.88 -19.13
C GLU A 543 -31.87 -4.52 -19.13
N GLY A 544 -32.82 -4.33 -20.06
CA GLY A 544 -33.65 -3.13 -20.13
C GLY A 544 -32.94 -1.92 -20.74
N THR A 545 -33.42 -0.73 -20.43
CA THR A 545 -32.92 0.56 -20.90
C THR A 545 -32.88 1.57 -19.78
N LEU A 546 -31.84 2.40 -19.77
CA LEU A 546 -31.71 3.45 -18.78
C LEU A 546 -32.48 4.71 -19.24
N PRO A 547 -33.33 5.28 -18.38
CA PRO A 547 -34.02 6.51 -18.69
C PRO A 547 -33.09 7.72 -18.60
N ARG A 548 -33.47 8.79 -19.33
CA ARG A 548 -32.95 10.14 -19.06
C ARG A 548 -33.69 10.72 -17.85
N GLU A 549 -33.17 11.80 -17.30
CA GLU A 549 -33.73 12.44 -16.10
C GLU A 549 -35.24 12.71 -16.21
N ASP A 550 -35.66 13.29 -17.33
CA ASP A 550 -37.06 13.71 -17.56
C ASP A 550 -38.01 12.50 -17.78
N ASP A 551 -37.48 11.37 -18.22
CA ASP A 551 -38.25 10.16 -18.55
C ASP A 551 -38.29 9.13 -17.39
N TRP A 552 -37.63 9.42 -16.26
CA TRP A 552 -37.52 8.48 -15.12
C TRP A 552 -38.70 8.65 -14.15
N LEU A 553 -39.65 7.70 -14.19
CA LEU A 553 -40.88 7.76 -13.42
C LEU A 553 -40.64 7.34 -11.95
N PRO A 554 -41.44 7.89 -10.99
CA PRO A 554 -41.28 7.67 -9.55
C PRO A 554 -41.38 6.21 -9.08
N ASP A 555 -42.07 5.36 -9.80
CA ASP A 555 -42.29 3.95 -9.52
C ASP A 555 -41.26 3.02 -10.20
N GLN A 556 -40.24 3.59 -10.85
CA GLN A 556 -39.25 2.84 -11.60
C GLN A 556 -37.96 2.67 -10.79
N LEU A 557 -37.42 1.45 -10.82
CA LEU A 557 -36.19 1.08 -10.15
C LEU A 557 -35.15 0.55 -11.13
N ILE A 558 -33.90 0.90 -10.87
CA ILE A 558 -32.73 0.31 -11.51
C ILE A 558 -31.98 -0.48 -10.43
N ILE A 559 -31.62 -1.72 -10.70
CA ILE A 559 -30.90 -2.59 -9.77
C ILE A 559 -29.59 -3.10 -10.37
N THR A 560 -28.69 -3.53 -9.51
CA THR A 560 -27.45 -4.20 -9.96
C THR A 560 -27.65 -5.70 -10.14
N GLU A 561 -26.71 -6.32 -10.88
CA GLU A 561 -26.70 -7.77 -11.21
C GLU A 561 -26.78 -8.64 -9.94
N THR A 562 -26.05 -8.28 -8.89
CA THR A 562 -26.07 -9.05 -7.65
C THR A 562 -27.44 -9.02 -6.97
N ILE A 563 -28.14 -7.90 -6.96
CA ILE A 563 -29.50 -7.81 -6.41
C ILE A 563 -30.44 -8.71 -7.21
N ARG A 564 -30.39 -8.67 -8.54
CA ARG A 564 -31.17 -9.60 -9.39
C ARG A 564 -30.94 -11.06 -8.99
N ASN A 565 -29.67 -11.44 -8.80
CA ASN A 565 -29.30 -12.81 -8.45
C ASN A 565 -29.77 -13.19 -7.03
N GLN A 566 -29.72 -12.28 -6.07
CA GLN A 566 -30.20 -12.48 -4.70
C GLN A 566 -31.71 -12.64 -4.64
N LEU A 567 -32.45 -11.95 -5.51
CA LEU A 567 -33.90 -12.13 -5.68
C LEU A 567 -34.26 -13.43 -6.44
N GLY A 568 -33.28 -14.22 -6.86
CA GLY A 568 -33.48 -15.48 -7.59
C GLY A 568 -34.02 -15.31 -9.01
N LEU A 569 -33.89 -14.10 -9.60
CA LEU A 569 -34.47 -13.77 -10.89
C LEU A 569 -33.47 -14.07 -12.04
N THR A 570 -33.93 -14.74 -13.09
CA THR A 570 -33.20 -14.90 -14.35
C THR A 570 -33.31 -13.67 -15.25
N SER A 571 -34.48 -13.00 -15.22
CA SER A 571 -34.71 -11.69 -15.82
C SER A 571 -35.52 -10.85 -14.85
N ALA A 572 -35.12 -9.61 -14.60
CA ALA A 572 -35.74 -8.77 -13.60
C ALA A 572 -36.61 -7.64 -14.18
N VAL A 573 -36.40 -7.29 -15.46
CA VAL A 573 -37.13 -6.18 -16.08
C VAL A 573 -38.61 -6.47 -16.17
N GLY A 574 -39.44 -5.51 -15.73
CA GLY A 574 -40.91 -5.64 -15.64
C GLY A 574 -41.41 -6.29 -14.35
N GLN A 575 -40.51 -6.79 -13.47
CA GLN A 575 -40.96 -7.32 -12.17
C GLN A 575 -41.25 -6.17 -11.20
N THR A 576 -42.33 -6.33 -10.45
CA THR A 576 -42.70 -5.41 -9.38
C THR A 576 -42.12 -5.92 -8.07
N VAL A 577 -41.50 -5.06 -7.30
CA VAL A 577 -40.90 -5.36 -6.02
C VAL A 577 -41.38 -4.39 -4.96
N GLU A 578 -41.53 -4.89 -3.74
CA GLU A 578 -41.67 -4.03 -2.57
C GLU A 578 -40.28 -3.60 -2.12
N TYR A 579 -40.11 -2.32 -1.80
CA TYR A 579 -38.87 -1.81 -1.22
C TYR A 579 -39.15 -0.93 0.00
N LYS A 580 -38.22 -0.94 0.93
CA LYS A 580 -38.29 -0.20 2.18
C LYS A 580 -37.06 0.71 2.31
N THR A 581 -37.34 2.00 2.56
CA THR A 581 -36.34 2.99 2.96
C THR A 581 -36.72 3.52 4.32
N TYR A 582 -35.83 3.47 5.32
CA TYR A 582 -36.19 3.73 6.73
C TYR A 582 -37.43 2.94 7.16
N ASP A 583 -38.51 3.58 7.48
CA ASP A 583 -39.77 2.96 7.97
C ASP A 583 -40.86 2.85 6.92
N ASP A 584 -40.71 3.54 5.78
CA ASP A 584 -41.75 3.53 4.74
C ASP A 584 -41.53 2.40 3.74
N THR A 585 -42.64 1.75 3.35
CA THR A 585 -42.68 0.69 2.34
C THR A 585 -43.31 1.21 1.06
N PHE A 586 -42.64 1.00 -0.05
CA PHE A 586 -43.04 1.41 -1.37
C PHE A 586 -43.10 0.22 -2.33
N THR A 587 -43.71 0.41 -3.46
CA THR A 587 -43.73 -0.55 -4.58
C THR A 587 -43.08 0.09 -5.78
N GLY A 588 -42.24 -0.67 -6.52
CA GLY A 588 -41.60 -0.18 -7.74
C GLY A 588 -41.40 -1.27 -8.77
N THR A 589 -41.34 -0.87 -10.05
CA THR A 589 -41.08 -1.76 -11.18
C THR A 589 -39.66 -1.67 -11.63
N ILE A 590 -38.95 -2.79 -11.75
CA ILE A 590 -37.58 -2.87 -12.23
C ILE A 590 -37.57 -2.61 -13.74
N ILE A 591 -36.91 -1.54 -14.19
CA ILE A 591 -36.83 -1.15 -15.60
C ILE A 591 -35.49 -1.49 -16.24
N ALA A 592 -34.42 -1.61 -15.44
CA ALA A 592 -33.11 -1.98 -15.93
C ALA A 592 -32.30 -2.73 -14.88
N VAL A 593 -31.41 -3.60 -15.36
CA VAL A 593 -30.36 -4.25 -14.58
C VAL A 593 -29.03 -3.78 -15.12
N ILE A 594 -28.22 -3.20 -14.27
CA ILE A 594 -26.86 -2.80 -14.59
C ILE A 594 -25.83 -3.72 -13.94
N ARG A 595 -24.61 -3.74 -14.46
CA ARG A 595 -23.50 -4.44 -13.84
C ARG A 595 -23.19 -3.83 -12.48
N ASP A 596 -22.70 -4.66 -11.54
CA ASP A 596 -22.29 -4.19 -10.22
C ASP A 596 -21.21 -3.11 -10.35
N ILE A 597 -21.35 -2.04 -9.56
CA ILE A 597 -20.41 -0.93 -9.54
C ILE A 597 -19.33 -1.26 -8.50
N LEU A 598 -18.17 -1.62 -8.99
CA LEU A 598 -17.04 -2.12 -8.18
C LEU A 598 -15.87 -1.12 -8.12
N LEU A 599 -16.10 0.15 -8.51
CA LEU A 599 -15.03 1.13 -8.65
C LEU A 599 -14.26 1.37 -7.33
N HIS A 600 -14.94 1.23 -6.20
CA HIS A 600 -14.35 1.39 -4.85
C HIS A 600 -14.05 0.06 -4.14
N ASP A 601 -14.51 -1.06 -4.72
CA ASP A 601 -14.36 -2.40 -4.16
C ASP A 601 -13.39 -3.23 -5.00
N VAL A 602 -12.15 -2.79 -5.07
CA VAL A 602 -11.11 -3.46 -5.87
C VAL A 602 -10.70 -4.79 -5.23
N HIS A 603 -10.78 -4.89 -3.90
CA HIS A 603 -10.41 -6.06 -3.11
C HIS A 603 -11.64 -6.92 -2.74
N ASP A 604 -11.48 -8.25 -2.83
CA ASP A 604 -12.50 -9.22 -2.40
C ASP A 604 -12.54 -9.23 -0.86
N GLY A 605 -13.67 -8.84 -0.29
CA GLY A 605 -13.83 -8.71 1.17
C GLY A 605 -14.24 -7.32 1.65
N ALA A 606 -14.12 -6.30 0.79
CA ALA A 606 -14.85 -5.06 1.00
C ALA A 606 -16.36 -5.32 0.89
N PRO A 607 -17.21 -4.62 1.66
CA PRO A 607 -18.65 -4.77 1.52
C PRO A 607 -19.04 -4.44 0.09
N LYS A 608 -19.49 -5.45 -0.66
CA LYS A 608 -19.98 -5.27 -2.02
C LYS A 608 -21.20 -4.38 -1.93
N LEU A 609 -21.08 -3.18 -2.47
CA LEU A 609 -22.17 -2.23 -2.52
C LEU A 609 -23.17 -2.69 -3.59
N TYR A 610 -24.17 -3.43 -3.16
CA TYR A 610 -25.27 -3.78 -4.01
C TYR A 610 -26.21 -2.58 -4.11
N CYS A 611 -26.20 -1.94 -5.27
CA CYS A 611 -26.91 -0.69 -5.45
C CYS A 611 -28.28 -0.89 -6.07
N ALA A 612 -29.28 -0.24 -5.50
CA ALA A 612 -30.52 0.05 -6.16
C ALA A 612 -30.65 1.57 -6.33
N PHE A 613 -31.36 2.00 -7.35
CA PHE A 613 -31.58 3.41 -7.67
C PHE A 613 -33.02 3.66 -7.95
N ARG A 614 -33.54 4.74 -7.39
CA ARG A 614 -34.85 5.29 -7.65
C ARG A 614 -34.75 6.75 -8.08
N PRO A 615 -35.78 7.27 -8.78
CA PRO A 615 -35.87 8.70 -9.02
C PRO A 615 -35.87 9.48 -7.70
N LEU A 616 -35.28 10.65 -7.74
CA LEU A 616 -35.27 11.58 -6.62
C LEU A 616 -36.53 12.43 -6.63
N ASN A 617 -37.10 12.69 -5.45
CA ASN A 617 -38.18 13.67 -5.35
C ASN A 617 -37.61 15.11 -5.51
N PRO A 618 -38.45 16.11 -5.76
CA PRO A 618 -38.00 17.47 -6.01
C PRO A 618 -37.15 18.06 -4.87
N ARG A 619 -37.50 17.74 -3.62
CA ARG A 619 -36.78 18.22 -2.42
C ARG A 619 -35.38 17.56 -2.30
N GLU A 620 -35.29 16.28 -2.62
CA GLU A 620 -33.99 15.56 -2.66
C GLU A 620 -33.10 16.12 -3.77
N LYS A 621 -33.65 16.38 -4.96
CA LYS A 621 -32.94 17.03 -6.08
C LYS A 621 -32.36 18.35 -5.64
N GLU A 622 -33.19 19.26 -5.11
CA GLU A 622 -32.78 20.57 -4.64
C GLU A 622 -31.68 20.47 -3.57
N LEU A 623 -31.80 19.56 -2.62
CA LEU A 623 -30.81 19.33 -1.57
C LEU A 623 -29.46 18.87 -2.16
N ILE A 624 -29.46 17.98 -3.14
CA ILE A 624 -28.23 17.45 -3.76
C ILE A 624 -27.60 18.50 -4.65
N GLU A 625 -28.42 19.20 -5.46
CA GLU A 625 -27.96 20.31 -6.31
C GLU A 625 -27.34 21.43 -5.48
N SER A 626 -27.98 21.80 -4.39
CA SER A 626 -27.48 22.86 -3.50
C SER A 626 -26.14 22.49 -2.89
N ARG A 627 -25.83 21.20 -2.74
CA ARG A 627 -24.57 20.72 -2.13
C ARG A 627 -23.50 20.29 -3.16
N THR A 628 -23.79 20.32 -4.45
CA THR A 628 -22.84 19.90 -5.49
C THR A 628 -22.08 21.08 -6.04
N ASN A 629 -20.76 21.12 -5.89
CA ASN A 629 -19.86 22.20 -6.30
C ASN A 629 -19.04 21.87 -7.56
N TYR A 630 -19.37 20.81 -8.26
CA TYR A 630 -18.69 20.38 -9.49
C TYR A 630 -19.66 20.07 -10.62
N VAL A 631 -19.10 19.98 -11.81
CA VAL A 631 -19.77 19.53 -13.03
C VAL A 631 -18.96 18.39 -13.61
N ALA A 632 -19.62 17.25 -13.85
CA ALA A 632 -18.98 16.10 -14.48
C ALA A 632 -19.13 16.15 -15.99
N PHE A 633 -18.11 15.78 -16.74
CA PHE A 633 -18.18 15.76 -18.19
C PHE A 633 -17.32 14.63 -18.77
N THR A 634 -17.71 14.14 -19.94
CA THR A 634 -16.90 13.22 -20.75
C THR A 634 -16.07 13.99 -21.78
N PHE A 635 -14.89 13.44 -22.07
CA PHE A 635 -13.96 14.04 -23.03
C PHE A 635 -13.32 12.97 -23.93
N ASP A 636 -12.82 13.38 -25.11
CA ASP A 636 -12.02 12.50 -25.94
C ASP A 636 -10.61 12.35 -25.33
N PRO A 637 -10.19 11.12 -24.90
CA PRO A 637 -8.89 10.89 -24.31
C PRO A 637 -7.70 11.34 -25.18
N ARG A 638 -7.89 11.34 -26.50
CA ARG A 638 -6.86 11.79 -27.44
C ARG A 638 -6.64 13.30 -27.40
N GLN A 639 -7.64 14.03 -26.93
CA GLN A 639 -7.63 15.49 -26.83
C GLN A 639 -7.47 15.98 -25.38
N LYS A 640 -7.18 15.09 -24.42
CA LYS A 640 -7.06 15.41 -22.98
C LYS A 640 -6.21 16.66 -22.73
N ALA A 641 -5.04 16.76 -23.34
CA ALA A 641 -4.13 17.90 -23.17
C ALA A 641 -4.71 19.22 -23.70
N ASP A 642 -5.41 19.17 -24.81
CA ASP A 642 -6.07 20.34 -25.40
C ASP A 642 -7.29 20.79 -24.57
N VAL A 643 -8.09 19.86 -24.08
CA VAL A 643 -9.21 20.14 -23.16
C VAL A 643 -8.69 20.81 -21.88
N VAL A 644 -7.65 20.28 -21.25
CA VAL A 644 -7.04 20.89 -20.06
C VAL A 644 -6.55 22.32 -20.34
N ARG A 645 -5.86 22.53 -21.48
CA ARG A 645 -5.37 23.86 -21.85
C ARG A 645 -6.52 24.84 -22.03
N ARG A 646 -7.58 24.45 -22.75
CA ARG A 646 -8.76 25.30 -22.98
C ARG A 646 -9.55 25.60 -21.71
N ILE A 647 -9.63 24.69 -20.78
CA ILE A 647 -10.22 24.94 -19.44
C ILE A 647 -9.38 25.98 -18.69
N LYS A 648 -8.06 25.89 -18.75
CA LYS A 648 -7.18 26.91 -18.17
C LYS A 648 -7.39 28.27 -18.81
N GLU A 649 -7.46 28.34 -20.15
CA GLU A 649 -7.76 29.57 -20.92
C GLU A 649 -9.15 30.12 -20.56
N MET A 650 -10.14 29.25 -20.35
CA MET A 650 -11.50 29.63 -19.93
C MET A 650 -11.50 30.25 -18.52
N MET A 651 -10.63 29.81 -17.64
CA MET A 651 -10.52 30.28 -16.25
C MET A 651 -9.58 31.49 -16.08
N GLU A 652 -8.73 31.79 -17.06
CA GLU A 652 -7.79 32.93 -17.01
C GLU A 652 -8.44 34.28 -16.68
N PRO A 653 -9.66 34.61 -17.17
CA PRO A 653 -10.37 35.84 -16.80
C PRO A 653 -10.88 35.89 -15.35
N TYR A 654 -10.80 34.79 -14.61
CA TYR A 654 -11.37 34.64 -13.25
C TYR A 654 -10.32 34.17 -12.24
N PRO A 655 -9.23 34.90 -12.06
CA PRO A 655 -8.14 34.48 -11.15
C PRO A 655 -8.56 34.41 -9.68
N GLU A 656 -9.68 35.05 -9.33
CA GLU A 656 -10.25 35.06 -7.99
C GLU A 656 -11.02 33.76 -7.63
N LEU A 657 -11.36 32.92 -8.63
CA LEU A 657 -12.10 31.69 -8.42
C LEU A 657 -11.11 30.53 -8.23
N PRO A 658 -11.06 29.90 -7.06
CA PRO A 658 -10.33 28.66 -6.88
C PRO A 658 -11.05 27.54 -7.63
N TRP A 659 -10.40 26.98 -8.62
CA TRP A 659 -10.94 25.87 -9.40
C TRP A 659 -10.00 24.70 -9.47
N ASN A 660 -10.56 23.51 -9.60
CA ASN A 660 -9.82 22.28 -9.74
C ASN A 660 -10.40 21.42 -10.86
N LEU A 661 -9.56 20.61 -11.47
CA LEU A 661 -9.93 19.65 -12.51
C LEU A 661 -9.43 18.26 -12.11
N GLU A 662 -10.36 17.41 -11.72
CA GLU A 662 -10.08 16.04 -11.32
C GLU A 662 -10.48 15.07 -12.43
N PHE A 663 -9.75 13.96 -12.57
CA PHE A 663 -10.10 12.92 -13.54
C PHE A 663 -10.53 11.66 -12.78
N GLY A 664 -11.58 10.99 -13.27
CA GLY A 664 -12.04 9.74 -12.68
C GLY A 664 -10.98 8.64 -12.66
N GLU A 665 -10.04 8.67 -13.62
CA GLU A 665 -8.87 7.77 -13.63
C GLU A 665 -7.94 8.01 -12.43
N ASP A 666 -7.84 9.24 -11.94
CA ASP A 666 -7.00 9.57 -10.77
C ASP A 666 -7.62 9.01 -9.50
N THR A 667 -8.95 9.09 -9.35
CA THR A 667 -9.69 8.47 -8.24
C THR A 667 -9.49 6.96 -8.22
N PHE A 668 -9.61 6.28 -9.37
CA PHE A 668 -9.33 4.85 -9.46
C PHE A 668 -7.86 4.53 -9.16
N SER A 669 -6.94 5.35 -9.68
CA SER A 669 -5.51 5.19 -9.42
C SER A 669 -5.18 5.38 -7.94
N TYR A 670 -5.91 6.21 -7.22
CA TYR A 670 -5.79 6.39 -5.78
C TYR A 670 -6.16 5.10 -5.03
N GLN A 671 -7.27 4.42 -5.40
CA GLN A 671 -7.71 3.17 -4.78
C GLN A 671 -6.67 2.04 -4.88
N ILE A 672 -5.96 1.94 -6.00
CA ILE A 672 -4.91 0.93 -6.21
C ILE A 672 -3.49 1.46 -5.97
N ARG A 673 -3.34 2.69 -5.44
CA ARG A 673 -2.03 3.36 -5.27
C ARG A 673 -1.06 2.53 -4.44
N CYS A 674 -1.56 1.95 -3.37
CA CYS A 674 -0.77 1.16 -2.45
C CYS A 674 -0.22 -0.11 -3.09
N ASP A 675 -1.05 -0.83 -3.84
CA ASP A 675 -0.63 -2.02 -4.58
C ASP A 675 0.38 -1.68 -5.68
N VAL A 676 0.15 -0.56 -6.39
CA VAL A 676 1.08 -0.07 -7.41
C VAL A 676 2.42 0.31 -6.78
N ASN A 677 2.41 0.94 -5.62
CA ASN A 677 3.63 1.27 -4.89
C ASN A 677 4.37 0.02 -4.42
N LEU A 678 3.66 -0.97 -3.88
CA LEU A 678 4.25 -2.27 -3.55
C LEU A 678 4.87 -2.94 -4.77
N ALA A 679 4.18 -2.91 -5.92
CA ALA A 679 4.71 -3.45 -7.16
C ALA A 679 5.97 -2.72 -7.64
N ARG A 680 6.04 -1.40 -7.50
CA ARG A 680 7.24 -0.61 -7.81
C ARG A 680 8.41 -0.98 -6.91
N LEU A 681 8.16 -1.13 -5.61
CA LEU A 681 9.17 -1.59 -4.65
C LEU A 681 9.63 -3.01 -4.99
N LEU A 682 8.70 -3.92 -5.28
CA LEU A 682 9.04 -5.28 -5.71
C LEU A 682 9.83 -5.29 -7.02
N ALA A 683 9.48 -4.46 -8.00
CA ALA A 683 10.21 -4.35 -9.26
C ALA A 683 11.65 -3.86 -9.04
N ALA A 684 11.87 -2.88 -8.15
CA ALA A 684 13.20 -2.40 -7.77
C ALA A 684 14.03 -3.51 -7.12
N VAL A 685 13.46 -4.23 -6.14
CA VAL A 685 14.11 -5.38 -5.50
C VAL A 685 14.41 -6.47 -6.51
N THR A 686 13.48 -6.76 -7.42
CA THR A 686 13.65 -7.76 -8.49
C THR A 686 14.81 -7.40 -9.40
N ALA A 687 14.92 -6.13 -9.82
CA ALA A 687 16.06 -5.66 -10.63
C ALA A 687 17.40 -5.91 -9.92
N VAL A 688 17.48 -5.60 -8.63
CA VAL A 688 18.67 -5.87 -7.83
C VAL A 688 18.96 -7.37 -7.72
N CYS A 689 17.94 -8.20 -7.45
CA CYS A 689 18.10 -9.66 -7.40
C CYS A 689 18.62 -10.23 -8.73
N ILE A 690 18.13 -9.74 -9.86
CA ILE A 690 18.63 -10.12 -11.19
C ILE A 690 20.10 -9.77 -11.33
N VAL A 691 20.52 -8.55 -10.94
CA VAL A 691 21.91 -8.10 -10.99
C VAL A 691 22.79 -9.02 -10.13
N ILE A 692 22.39 -9.29 -8.88
CA ILE A 692 23.12 -10.17 -7.96
C ILE A 692 23.23 -11.58 -8.55
N ALA A 693 22.14 -12.13 -9.12
CA ALA A 693 22.13 -13.46 -9.72
C ALA A 693 23.04 -13.54 -10.94
N ILE A 694 23.02 -12.55 -11.85
CA ILE A 694 23.91 -12.48 -13.01
C ILE A 694 25.38 -12.47 -12.56
N PHE A 695 25.72 -11.64 -11.60
CA PHE A 695 27.08 -11.58 -11.07
C PHE A 695 27.47 -12.87 -10.34
N GLY A 696 26.56 -13.50 -9.61
CA GLY A 696 26.76 -14.80 -8.98
C GLY A 696 27.07 -15.88 -10.01
N VAL A 697 26.22 -16.03 -11.02
CA VAL A 697 26.40 -16.99 -12.13
C VAL A 697 27.70 -16.70 -12.89
N TYR A 698 27.96 -15.44 -13.23
CA TYR A 698 29.21 -15.04 -13.91
C TYR A 698 30.46 -15.39 -13.10
N SER A 699 30.45 -15.15 -11.78
CA SER A 699 31.58 -15.49 -10.90
C SER A 699 31.81 -17.00 -10.80
N ILE A 700 30.73 -17.77 -10.70
CA ILE A 700 30.80 -19.24 -10.64
C ILE A 700 31.30 -19.83 -11.96
N ILE A 701 30.81 -19.33 -13.09
CA ILE A 701 31.27 -19.75 -14.42
C ILE A 701 32.76 -19.44 -14.60
N THR A 702 33.17 -18.23 -14.17
CA THR A 702 34.59 -17.81 -14.19
C THR A 702 35.47 -18.80 -13.44
N LEU A 703 35.01 -19.22 -12.25
CA LEU A 703 35.73 -20.17 -11.43
C LEU A 703 35.72 -21.59 -12.06
N ALA A 704 34.57 -22.02 -12.58
CA ALA A 704 34.45 -23.32 -13.28
C ALA A 704 35.37 -23.39 -14.52
N CYS A 705 35.45 -22.30 -15.28
CA CYS A 705 36.38 -22.21 -16.41
C CYS A 705 37.84 -22.29 -15.96
N ARG A 706 38.22 -21.62 -14.87
CA ARG A 706 39.59 -21.72 -14.29
C ARG A 706 39.90 -23.13 -13.79
N GLN A 707 38.98 -23.81 -13.14
CA GLN A 707 39.18 -25.17 -12.63
C GLN A 707 39.30 -26.19 -13.75
N ARG A 708 38.60 -25.98 -14.87
CA ARG A 708 38.62 -26.88 -16.06
C ARG A 708 39.58 -26.41 -17.16
N ARG A 709 40.43 -25.41 -16.85
CA ARG A 709 41.32 -24.81 -17.88
C ARG A 709 42.18 -25.86 -18.58
N LYS A 710 42.78 -26.81 -17.83
CA LYS A 710 43.55 -27.91 -18.39
C LYS A 710 42.69 -28.89 -19.20
N GLU A 711 41.47 -29.24 -18.72
CA GLU A 711 40.52 -30.09 -19.46
C GLU A 711 40.13 -29.44 -20.79
N ILE A 712 39.83 -28.17 -20.77
CA ILE A 712 39.45 -27.38 -21.97
C ILE A 712 40.63 -27.36 -22.96
N ALA A 713 41.87 -27.10 -22.47
CA ALA A 713 43.08 -27.11 -23.30
C ALA A 713 43.33 -28.48 -23.92
N LEU A 714 43.25 -29.58 -23.16
CA LEU A 714 43.41 -30.94 -23.65
C LEU A 714 42.38 -31.28 -24.72
N ARG A 715 41.10 -31.00 -24.49
CA ARG A 715 40.04 -31.21 -25.48
C ARG A 715 40.28 -30.44 -26.76
N LYS A 716 40.77 -29.20 -26.66
CA LYS A 716 41.11 -28.35 -27.79
C LYS A 716 42.27 -28.95 -28.62
N ILE A 717 43.30 -29.51 -27.96
CA ILE A 717 44.41 -30.20 -28.62
C ILE A 717 43.88 -31.46 -29.36
N HIS A 718 42.84 -32.13 -28.80
CA HIS A 718 42.20 -33.28 -29.45
C HIS A 718 41.13 -32.86 -30.48
N GLY A 719 41.09 -31.57 -30.91
CA GLY A 719 40.23 -31.12 -32.02
C GLY A 719 38.83 -30.67 -31.61
N ALA A 720 38.49 -30.56 -30.33
CA ALA A 720 37.18 -30.10 -29.91
C ALA A 720 36.92 -28.66 -30.33
N LYS A 721 35.79 -28.40 -30.97
CA LYS A 721 35.34 -27.10 -31.41
C LYS A 721 34.77 -26.29 -30.20
N LEU A 722 34.69 -24.97 -30.32
CA LEU A 722 34.09 -24.12 -29.32
C LEU A 722 32.66 -24.53 -28.92
N ARG A 723 31.89 -25.03 -29.90
CA ARG A 723 30.53 -25.56 -29.68
C ARG A 723 30.50 -26.74 -28.70
N ASP A 724 31.50 -27.64 -28.77
CA ASP A 724 31.56 -28.82 -27.91
C ASP A 724 31.87 -28.44 -26.46
N ILE A 725 32.72 -27.43 -26.27
CA ILE A 725 33.02 -26.88 -24.95
C ILE A 725 31.81 -26.14 -24.39
N LEU A 726 31.11 -25.32 -25.20
CA LEU A 726 29.89 -24.63 -24.80
C LEU A 726 28.77 -25.62 -24.42
N ALA A 727 28.59 -26.70 -25.20
CA ALA A 727 27.56 -27.73 -24.94
C ALA A 727 27.72 -28.36 -23.54
N LEU A 728 28.97 -28.55 -23.06
CA LEU A 728 29.22 -29.07 -21.72
C LEU A 728 28.69 -28.13 -20.61
N PHE A 729 28.92 -26.81 -20.75
CA PHE A 729 28.45 -25.84 -19.81
C PHE A 729 26.92 -25.62 -19.90
N VAL A 730 26.37 -25.59 -21.11
CA VAL A 730 24.94 -25.48 -21.34
C VAL A 730 24.18 -26.66 -20.71
N LYS A 731 24.71 -27.87 -20.78
CA LYS A 731 24.11 -29.04 -20.12
C LYS A 731 24.10 -28.89 -18.61
N ASP A 732 25.23 -28.47 -17.99
CA ASP A 732 25.32 -28.32 -16.56
C ASP A 732 24.40 -27.20 -16.02
N TYR A 733 24.47 -26.00 -16.61
CA TYR A 733 23.66 -24.85 -16.17
C TYR A 733 22.21 -24.91 -16.63
N GLY A 734 21.94 -25.55 -17.77
CA GLY A 734 20.60 -25.83 -18.25
C GLY A 734 19.81 -26.74 -17.30
N THR A 735 20.46 -27.80 -16.79
CA THR A 735 19.81 -28.65 -15.77
C THR A 735 19.48 -27.84 -14.49
N ILE A 736 20.42 -27.01 -14.03
CA ILE A 736 20.17 -26.14 -12.85
C ILE A 736 19.01 -25.18 -13.15
N LEU A 737 18.99 -24.54 -14.32
CA LEU A 737 17.93 -23.62 -14.72
C LEU A 737 16.55 -24.32 -14.74
N VAL A 738 16.44 -25.50 -15.34
CA VAL A 738 15.16 -26.24 -15.40
C VAL A 738 14.64 -26.59 -14.01
N VAL A 739 15.51 -27.14 -13.14
CA VAL A 739 15.12 -27.50 -11.77
C VAL A 739 14.74 -26.24 -10.97
N SER A 740 15.56 -25.19 -11.06
CA SER A 740 15.29 -23.93 -10.35
C SER A 740 14.01 -23.26 -10.86
N SER A 741 13.74 -23.28 -12.15
CA SER A 741 12.51 -22.74 -12.74
C SER A 741 11.28 -23.51 -12.28
N ALA A 742 11.34 -24.84 -12.24
CA ALA A 742 10.22 -25.65 -11.77
C ALA A 742 9.84 -25.31 -10.32
N ILE A 743 10.84 -25.19 -9.44
CA ILE A 743 10.62 -24.81 -8.03
C ILE A 743 10.14 -23.35 -7.95
N ALA A 744 10.80 -22.44 -8.66
CA ALA A 744 10.48 -21.01 -8.63
C ALA A 744 9.05 -20.71 -9.10
N PHE A 745 8.63 -21.36 -10.19
CA PHE A 745 7.28 -21.17 -10.71
C PHE A 745 6.21 -21.81 -9.83
N ALA A 746 6.49 -22.95 -9.19
CA ALA A 746 5.58 -23.55 -8.23
C ALA A 746 5.39 -22.63 -7.01
N VAL A 747 6.49 -22.15 -6.41
CA VAL A 747 6.45 -21.22 -5.27
C VAL A 747 5.81 -19.90 -5.68
N GLY A 748 6.21 -19.33 -6.80
CA GLY A 748 5.65 -18.08 -7.31
C GLY A 748 4.16 -18.18 -7.62
N TYR A 749 3.71 -19.30 -8.16
CA TYR A 749 2.29 -19.57 -8.38
C TYR A 749 1.50 -19.58 -7.08
N LEU A 750 1.97 -20.29 -6.04
CA LEU A 750 1.30 -20.33 -4.74
C LEU A 750 1.21 -18.95 -4.09
N ILE A 751 2.30 -18.16 -4.12
CA ILE A 751 2.32 -16.80 -3.58
C ILE A 751 1.34 -15.91 -4.35
N MET A 752 1.40 -15.94 -5.68
CA MET A 752 0.56 -15.06 -6.51
C MET A 752 -0.89 -15.49 -6.55
N HIS A 753 -1.19 -16.78 -6.39
CA HIS A 753 -2.55 -17.27 -6.29
C HIS A 753 -3.23 -16.69 -5.04
N GLY A 754 -2.60 -16.85 -3.86
CA GLY A 754 -3.14 -16.29 -2.62
C GLY A 754 -3.27 -14.75 -2.67
N TRP A 755 -2.28 -14.05 -3.26
CA TRP A 755 -2.36 -12.60 -3.41
C TRP A 755 -3.48 -12.17 -4.38
N MET A 756 -3.67 -12.87 -5.50
CA MET A 756 -4.73 -12.54 -6.46
C MET A 756 -6.13 -12.86 -5.93
N GLU A 757 -6.26 -13.74 -4.95
CA GLU A 757 -7.54 -14.03 -4.30
C GLU A 757 -8.11 -12.84 -3.54
N THR A 758 -7.28 -11.86 -3.19
CA THR A 758 -7.73 -10.62 -2.55
C THR A 758 -8.40 -9.64 -3.52
N TYR A 759 -8.39 -9.92 -4.82
CA TYR A 759 -8.99 -9.03 -5.83
C TYR A 759 -10.30 -9.59 -6.37
N VAL A 760 -11.26 -8.71 -6.58
CA VAL A 760 -12.55 -9.05 -7.24
C VAL A 760 -12.33 -9.42 -8.69
N ARG A 761 -11.50 -8.65 -9.41
CA ARG A 761 -11.15 -8.91 -10.81
C ARG A 761 -9.75 -9.50 -10.89
N ARG A 762 -9.65 -10.77 -11.32
CA ARG A 762 -8.38 -11.55 -11.34
C ARG A 762 -7.93 -11.81 -12.75
N THR A 763 -6.64 -11.59 -13.03
CA THR A 763 -6.05 -11.96 -14.31
C THR A 763 -5.76 -13.46 -14.36
N PRO A 764 -6.03 -14.18 -15.47
CA PRO A 764 -5.70 -15.59 -15.56
C PRO A 764 -4.17 -15.80 -15.64
N PHE A 765 -3.70 -16.90 -15.05
CA PHE A 765 -2.33 -17.35 -15.22
C PHE A 765 -2.09 -17.79 -16.66
N SER A 766 -1.26 -17.06 -17.39
CA SER A 766 -0.98 -17.34 -18.79
C SER A 766 0.35 -18.08 -18.94
N TRP A 767 0.37 -19.19 -19.65
CA TRP A 767 1.56 -20.02 -19.90
C TRP A 767 2.71 -19.24 -20.57
N TRP A 768 2.40 -18.25 -21.40
CA TRP A 768 3.42 -17.45 -22.09
C TRP A 768 4.29 -16.62 -21.15
N VAL A 769 3.79 -16.22 -19.96
CA VAL A 769 4.57 -15.50 -18.93
C VAL A 769 5.70 -16.40 -18.43
N PHE A 770 5.38 -17.66 -18.13
CA PHE A 770 6.38 -18.65 -17.71
C PHE A 770 7.43 -18.88 -18.81
N ALA A 771 6.97 -19.03 -20.05
CA ALA A 771 7.84 -19.24 -21.21
C ALA A 771 8.75 -18.04 -21.48
N ALA A 772 8.21 -16.81 -21.38
CA ALA A 772 8.98 -15.56 -21.58
C ALA A 772 10.06 -15.39 -20.51
N ILE A 773 9.74 -15.62 -19.24
CA ILE A 773 10.71 -15.53 -18.13
C ILE A 773 11.81 -16.57 -18.29
N LEU A 774 11.44 -17.82 -18.62
CA LEU A 774 12.39 -18.91 -18.85
C LEU A 774 13.32 -18.59 -20.03
N ALA A 775 12.77 -18.13 -21.16
CA ALA A 775 13.54 -17.76 -22.34
C ALA A 775 14.50 -16.59 -22.07
N ALA A 776 14.02 -15.53 -21.40
CA ALA A 776 14.86 -14.38 -21.04
C ALA A 776 16.01 -14.81 -20.11
N THR A 777 15.72 -15.64 -19.12
CA THR A 777 16.75 -16.11 -18.17
C THR A 777 17.74 -17.06 -18.85
N ALA A 778 17.25 -17.95 -19.71
CA ALA A 778 18.12 -18.83 -20.51
C ALA A 778 19.05 -18.03 -21.42
N LEU A 779 18.55 -16.96 -22.05
CA LEU A 779 19.35 -16.07 -22.88
C LEU A 779 20.43 -15.36 -22.06
N LEU A 780 20.10 -14.81 -20.87
CA LEU A 780 21.05 -14.16 -19.97
C LEU A 780 22.15 -15.12 -19.51
N ILE A 781 21.80 -16.36 -19.15
CA ILE A 781 22.78 -17.39 -18.78
C ILE A 781 23.64 -17.76 -20.00
N ALA A 782 23.05 -17.98 -21.17
CA ALA A 782 23.76 -18.32 -22.40
C ALA A 782 24.77 -17.23 -22.80
N LEU A 783 24.40 -15.95 -22.69
CA LEU A 783 25.29 -14.82 -22.92
C LEU A 783 26.44 -14.78 -21.89
N SER A 784 26.13 -14.99 -20.61
CA SER A 784 27.13 -15.02 -19.53
C SER A 784 28.13 -16.17 -19.71
N VAL A 785 27.62 -17.36 -20.02
CA VAL A 785 28.44 -18.55 -20.32
C VAL A 785 29.26 -18.33 -21.57
N GLY A 786 28.60 -17.90 -22.65
CA GLY A 786 29.20 -17.74 -23.98
C GLY A 786 30.37 -16.78 -23.97
N THR A 787 30.21 -15.57 -23.39
CA THR A 787 31.28 -14.56 -23.31
C THR A 787 32.50 -15.06 -22.53
N ARG A 788 32.27 -15.84 -21.47
CA ARG A 788 33.36 -16.30 -20.61
C ARG A 788 34.09 -17.50 -21.18
N VAL A 789 33.34 -18.50 -21.66
CA VAL A 789 33.89 -19.67 -22.29
C VAL A 789 34.67 -19.28 -23.56
N TRP A 790 34.13 -18.35 -24.38
CA TRP A 790 34.80 -17.82 -25.56
C TRP A 790 36.16 -17.18 -25.26
N ARG A 791 36.25 -16.37 -24.19
CA ARG A 791 37.51 -15.78 -23.75
C ARG A 791 38.49 -16.82 -23.29
N THR A 792 38.09 -17.81 -22.48
CA THR A 792 38.93 -18.90 -22.00
C THR A 792 39.37 -19.85 -23.13
N ALA A 793 38.52 -20.08 -24.09
CA ALA A 793 38.83 -20.92 -25.24
C ALA A 793 39.79 -20.25 -26.26
N ARG A 794 39.94 -18.90 -26.22
CA ARG A 794 40.93 -18.19 -27.04
C ARG A 794 42.34 -18.22 -26.46
N GLU A 795 42.49 -18.59 -25.18
CA GLU A 795 43.82 -18.74 -24.57
C GLU A 795 44.65 -19.84 -25.32
N ASN A 796 45.94 -19.59 -25.47
CA ASN A 796 46.84 -20.53 -26.15
C ASN A 796 46.99 -21.84 -25.32
N PRO A 797 46.64 -23.02 -25.80
CA PRO A 797 46.74 -24.27 -25.05
C PRO A 797 48.16 -24.57 -24.55
N ALA A 798 49.19 -24.19 -25.30
CA ALA A 798 50.60 -24.41 -24.95
C ALA A 798 50.99 -23.64 -23.70
N ASP A 799 50.52 -22.40 -23.53
CA ASP A 799 50.82 -21.56 -22.39
C ASP A 799 50.09 -22.06 -21.11
N VAL A 800 48.89 -22.65 -21.32
CA VAL A 800 48.10 -23.24 -20.22
C VAL A 800 48.74 -24.49 -19.64
N ILE A 801 49.44 -25.28 -20.45
CA ILE A 801 50.09 -26.53 -20.02
C ILE A 801 51.47 -26.23 -19.40
N LYS A 802 52.20 -25.21 -19.91
CA LYS A 802 53.49 -24.77 -19.38
C LYS A 802 53.46 -23.99 -18.09
N SER A 803 52.31 -23.41 -17.69
CA SER A 803 52.19 -22.52 -16.50
C SER A 803 52.03 -23.34 -15.20
N GLU A 804 53.03 -24.14 -14.83
CA GLU A 804 53.28 -24.67 -13.47
C GLU A 804 54.46 -24.09 -12.86
#